data_9fd7ba518cbf084bbaf12c1a7d7b76e5
#
_entry.id   9fd7ba518cbf084bbaf12c1a7d7b76e5
#
_cell.length_a   1.000
_cell.length_b   1.000
_cell.length_c   1.000
_cell.angle_alpha   90.00
_cell.angle_beta   90.00
_cell.angle_gamma   90.00
#
_symmetry.space_group_name_H-M   'P 1'
#
loop_
_entity.id
_entity.type
_entity.pdbx_description
1 polymer ?
#
loop_
_entity_poly.entity_id
_entity_poly.type
_entity_poly.pdbx_seq_one_letter_code
_entity_poly.pdbx_strand_id
1 'polypeptide(L)'
;MTGREVDHRLQVLQIYRLLQYIHDNDQAQVEMMVNLGVQNLINLTEPQNGTGALHMAVAANNQDLVQFLLSLRAHPDIQNKRGHTPVMLAAELGNEGIVKMLAHHDADMGIQNNEGKGVLFYCIYPTKRHTRCLQVVLEYQADVNNVSSQGTHVFQLMCQHAKECAPMCHMMLAQGADPNAADQKTGITALMEAAKAGSLDLVRDILKRGGNPNALDEKRLSAVHYAAMGGFFEVIVLLSAFSADMNIINVDENTALHYAAQTGDVNCCKFLAQRGCNAKVKNREGLLPRLIAKEAGHKPAMKELRKAEQQRGKENTDQTCLTEVWALTLHDWSNETEADMRQAFQTDAVHKDKFLSMVETLRAPVTLEQLELVFSLHQTGRENCINLSDFIKGVSYIKKPYLLLSYIPKKKKGGKGGKGKKKKPKFVLPMPVCTLPSELKPRRSDGGPPEYMMETYNMDDARRLDQEEPPEHPVLNDTAWYTAKPDKIYVNINYLVKSGDIDALEVAFNHRIPVDIQDPFYKTPLMVACAIGNYKVAEYLLGKGAMVNMCDQFCWMPLHHAAQAGLAELLELLMTAGAEINAQTITGTTPLMVAIESNHLACVEFFIDNDANLLMENKKEQNCLDVATAFGDGQIYQLVKEKVEALPKPKNKGKGKPQKAKK
;
A
#
# COMPACT_ATOMS: atom_id res chain seq x y z
N MET A 1 47.63 27.65 -23.30
CA MET A 1 46.27 27.24 -22.90
C MET A 1 45.30 27.87 -23.89
N THR A 2 44.62 27.07 -24.67
CA THR A 2 43.68 27.55 -25.68
C THR A 2 42.41 28.04 -24.96
N GLY A 3 41.77 29.11 -25.44
CA GLY A 3 40.62 29.76 -24.81
C GLY A 3 39.44 28.81 -24.52
N ARG A 4 39.33 27.69 -25.21
CA ARG A 4 38.31 26.65 -24.96
C ARG A 4 38.44 25.94 -23.59
N GLU A 5 39.66 25.70 -23.08
CA GLU A 5 39.85 25.08 -21.76
C GLU A 5 39.53 26.04 -20.61
N VAL A 6 39.77 27.34 -20.81
CA VAL A 6 39.46 28.37 -19.80
C VAL A 6 37.98 28.56 -19.68
N ASP A 7 37.25 28.62 -20.81
CA ASP A 7 35.80 28.73 -20.82
C ASP A 7 35.13 27.51 -20.17
N HIS A 8 35.65 26.31 -20.44
CA HIS A 8 35.10 25.09 -19.85
C HIS A 8 35.26 25.05 -18.31
N ARG A 9 36.44 25.47 -17.79
CA ARG A 9 36.64 25.56 -16.32
C ARG A 9 35.76 26.62 -15.67
N LEU A 10 35.55 27.76 -16.31
CA LEU A 10 34.67 28.81 -15.79
C LEU A 10 33.21 28.33 -15.73
N GLN A 11 32.76 27.64 -16.79
CA GLN A 11 31.41 27.05 -16.81
C GLN A 11 31.21 26.07 -15.66
N VAL A 12 32.14 25.16 -15.43
CA VAL A 12 32.09 24.19 -14.34
C VAL A 12 31.99 24.87 -12.96
N LEU A 13 32.79 25.91 -12.74
CA LEU A 13 32.75 26.68 -11.48
C LEU A 13 31.39 27.40 -11.30
N GLN A 14 30.84 27.96 -12.37
CA GLN A 14 29.55 28.62 -12.33
C GLN A 14 28.41 27.62 -12.04
N ILE A 15 28.46 26.41 -12.63
CA ILE A 15 27.49 25.34 -12.36
C ILE A 15 27.52 24.97 -10.87
N TYR A 16 28.69 24.66 -10.30
CA TYR A 16 28.78 24.31 -8.88
C TYR A 16 28.30 25.44 -7.98
N ARG A 17 28.58 26.69 -8.31
CA ARG A 17 28.11 27.83 -7.54
C ARG A 17 26.60 28.03 -7.64
N LEU A 18 26.04 27.82 -8.83
CA LEU A 18 24.57 27.81 -9.00
C LEU A 18 23.91 26.73 -8.16
N LEU A 19 24.43 25.49 -8.21
CA LEU A 19 23.90 24.38 -7.43
C LEU A 19 24.03 24.64 -5.92
N GLN A 20 25.09 25.31 -5.48
CA GLN A 20 25.23 25.71 -4.08
C GLN A 20 24.14 26.71 -3.65
N TYR A 21 23.88 27.75 -4.46
CA TYR A 21 22.81 28.72 -4.15
C TYR A 21 21.42 28.07 -4.17
N ILE A 22 21.20 27.07 -5.04
CA ILE A 22 19.98 26.27 -5.07
C ILE A 22 19.85 25.44 -3.78
N HIS A 23 20.93 24.81 -3.35
CA HIS A 23 20.97 24.07 -2.09
C HIS A 23 20.66 24.99 -0.88
N ASP A 24 21.23 26.20 -0.88
CA ASP A 24 21.04 27.19 0.18
C ASP A 24 19.70 27.95 0.06
N ASN A 25 18.88 27.63 -0.98
CA ASN A 25 17.59 28.26 -1.30
C ASN A 25 17.66 29.78 -1.49
N ASP A 26 18.79 30.30 -1.96
CA ASP A 26 19.00 31.73 -2.25
C ASP A 26 18.54 32.09 -3.65
N GLN A 27 17.23 32.33 -3.79
CA GLN A 27 16.60 32.64 -5.10
C GLN A 27 17.19 33.90 -5.74
N ALA A 28 17.58 34.92 -4.96
CA ALA A 28 18.13 36.15 -5.47
C ALA A 28 19.48 35.94 -6.16
N GLN A 29 20.35 35.13 -5.55
CA GLN A 29 21.64 34.79 -6.15
C GLN A 29 21.48 33.84 -7.36
N VAL A 30 20.53 32.92 -7.31
CA VAL A 30 20.19 32.07 -8.46
C VAL A 30 19.77 32.91 -9.66
N GLU A 31 18.84 33.87 -9.46
CA GLU A 31 18.37 34.75 -10.55
C GLU A 31 19.52 35.59 -11.12
N MET A 32 20.35 36.17 -10.25
CA MET A 32 21.53 36.94 -10.67
C MET A 32 22.49 36.07 -11.49
N MET A 33 22.76 34.83 -11.05
CA MET A 33 23.64 33.91 -11.76
C MET A 33 23.08 33.49 -13.12
N VAL A 34 21.78 33.27 -13.23
CA VAL A 34 21.14 32.92 -14.50
C VAL A 34 21.18 34.08 -15.50
N ASN A 35 20.99 35.34 -15.01
CA ASN A 35 21.00 36.53 -15.86
C ASN A 35 22.40 36.99 -16.30
N LEU A 36 23.41 36.83 -15.44
CA LEU A 36 24.76 37.33 -15.67
C LEU A 36 25.80 36.23 -16.02
N GLY A 37 25.43 34.97 -15.84
CA GLY A 37 26.32 33.83 -16.08
C GLY A 37 26.46 33.45 -17.56
N VAL A 38 27.06 32.29 -17.80
CA VAL A 38 27.15 31.73 -19.14
C VAL A 38 25.79 31.44 -19.73
N GLN A 39 25.68 31.52 -21.06
CA GLN A 39 24.43 31.28 -21.75
C GLN A 39 23.84 29.91 -21.38
N ASN A 40 22.56 29.89 -21.03
CA ASN A 40 21.81 28.67 -20.65
C ASN A 40 22.37 27.97 -19.40
N LEU A 41 22.97 28.71 -18.46
CA LEU A 41 23.57 28.16 -17.23
C LEU A 41 22.58 27.27 -16.43
N ILE A 42 21.32 27.66 -16.36
CA ILE A 42 20.27 26.95 -15.61
C ILE A 42 20.05 25.50 -16.11
N ASN A 43 20.37 25.26 -17.40
CA ASN A 43 20.21 23.96 -18.06
C ASN A 43 21.53 23.19 -18.19
N LEU A 44 22.60 23.68 -17.60
CA LEU A 44 23.85 22.96 -17.55
C LEU A 44 23.86 22.01 -16.35
N THR A 45 24.57 20.90 -16.52
CA THR A 45 24.66 19.85 -15.48
C THR A 45 26.10 19.75 -14.97
N GLU A 46 26.25 19.37 -13.70
CA GLU A 46 27.57 19.20 -13.11
C GLU A 46 28.31 17.99 -13.72
N PRO A 47 29.66 18.03 -13.82
CA PRO A 47 30.41 17.01 -14.55
C PRO A 47 30.51 15.64 -13.88
N GLN A 48 30.24 15.52 -12.59
CA GLN A 48 30.38 14.25 -11.84
C GLN A 48 29.21 13.32 -12.06
N ASN A 49 28.01 13.73 -11.67
CA ASN A 49 26.77 12.93 -11.76
C ASN A 49 25.81 13.40 -12.84
N GLY A 50 26.09 14.57 -13.47
CA GLY A 50 25.18 15.20 -14.42
C GLY A 50 23.98 15.86 -13.74
N THR A 51 24.08 16.20 -12.45
CA THR A 51 23.01 16.82 -11.71
C THR A 51 22.79 18.26 -12.18
N GLY A 52 21.60 18.62 -12.56
CA GLY A 52 21.19 19.97 -12.95
C GLY A 52 20.41 20.68 -11.85
N ALA A 53 20.10 21.96 -12.08
CA ALA A 53 19.35 22.81 -11.15
C ALA A 53 18.03 22.18 -10.68
N LEU A 54 17.20 21.70 -11.62
CA LEU A 54 15.93 21.06 -11.30
C LEU A 54 16.09 19.74 -10.53
N HIS A 55 17.14 18.94 -10.82
CA HIS A 55 17.39 17.72 -10.05
C HIS A 55 17.63 18.03 -8.56
N MET A 56 18.40 19.08 -8.26
CA MET A 56 18.68 19.50 -6.89
C MET A 56 17.41 20.00 -6.17
N ALA A 57 16.61 20.83 -6.82
CA ALA A 57 15.38 21.36 -6.25
C ALA A 57 14.36 20.25 -5.98
N VAL A 58 14.23 19.28 -6.88
CA VAL A 58 13.36 18.10 -6.71
C VAL A 58 13.88 17.20 -5.59
N ALA A 59 15.19 16.93 -5.53
CA ALA A 59 15.77 16.13 -4.46
C ALA A 59 15.59 16.78 -3.07
N ALA A 60 15.63 18.13 -3.01
CA ALA A 60 15.33 18.89 -1.79
C ALA A 60 13.82 18.94 -1.46
N ASN A 61 12.96 18.36 -2.30
CA ASN A 61 11.50 18.36 -2.16
C ASN A 61 10.89 19.77 -1.99
N ASN A 62 11.50 20.78 -2.60
CA ASN A 62 11.12 22.19 -2.47
C ASN A 62 10.28 22.63 -3.69
N GLN A 63 8.95 22.66 -3.52
CA GLN A 63 8.00 23.02 -4.59
C GLN A 63 8.19 24.45 -5.07
N ASP A 64 8.38 25.41 -4.15
CA ASP A 64 8.53 26.83 -4.49
C ASP A 64 9.80 27.04 -5.33
N LEU A 65 10.88 26.36 -4.97
CA LEU A 65 12.14 26.42 -5.71
C LEU A 65 12.03 25.79 -7.11
N VAL A 66 11.32 24.67 -7.23
CA VAL A 66 11.02 24.04 -8.54
C VAL A 66 10.22 25.00 -9.41
N GLN A 67 9.17 25.62 -8.89
CA GLN A 67 8.35 26.59 -9.62
C GLN A 67 9.17 27.82 -10.03
N PHE A 68 10.02 28.31 -9.15
CA PHE A 68 10.92 29.41 -9.44
C PHE A 68 11.89 29.07 -10.58
N LEU A 69 12.54 27.90 -10.54
CA LEU A 69 13.46 27.47 -11.61
C LEU A 69 12.74 27.28 -12.96
N LEU A 70 11.54 26.74 -12.96
CA LEU A 70 10.71 26.60 -14.16
C LEU A 70 10.32 27.98 -14.73
N SER A 71 10.04 28.98 -13.88
CA SER A 71 9.79 30.37 -14.31
C SER A 71 11.01 31.01 -14.99
N LEU A 72 12.22 30.60 -14.59
CA LEU A 72 13.49 31.00 -15.23
C LEU A 72 13.81 30.17 -16.48
N ARG A 73 12.87 29.38 -17.00
CA ARG A 73 12.99 28.53 -18.19
C ARG A 73 13.99 27.36 -18.01
N ALA A 74 14.07 26.80 -16.83
CA ALA A 74 14.76 25.51 -16.66
C ALA A 74 14.00 24.44 -17.47
N HIS A 75 14.76 23.63 -18.22
CA HIS A 75 14.17 22.58 -19.05
C HIS A 75 13.76 21.39 -18.19
N PRO A 76 12.49 20.95 -18.22
CA PRO A 76 12.01 19.89 -17.32
C PRO A 76 12.61 18.51 -17.60
N ASP A 77 13.10 18.28 -18.84
CA ASP A 77 13.58 16.97 -19.31
C ASP A 77 15.10 16.81 -19.28
N ILE A 78 15.78 17.63 -18.50
CA ILE A 78 17.23 17.47 -18.29
C ILE A 78 17.49 16.07 -17.74
N GLN A 79 18.45 15.36 -18.36
CA GLN A 79 18.88 14.04 -17.88
C GLN A 79 20.23 14.13 -17.16
N ASN A 80 20.32 13.46 -16.02
CA ASN A 80 21.60 13.24 -15.35
C ASN A 80 22.41 12.13 -16.05
N LYS A 81 23.61 11.80 -15.57
CA LYS A 81 24.45 10.75 -16.19
C LYS A 81 23.84 9.34 -16.17
N ARG A 82 22.85 9.09 -15.32
CA ARG A 82 22.08 7.84 -15.30
C ARG A 82 20.87 7.90 -16.26
N GLY A 83 20.65 9.04 -16.90
CA GLY A 83 19.50 9.28 -17.76
C GLY A 83 18.24 9.63 -16.98
N HIS A 84 18.30 9.88 -15.67
CA HIS A 84 17.12 10.26 -14.88
C HIS A 84 16.72 11.69 -15.18
N THR A 85 15.42 11.92 -15.39
CA THR A 85 14.82 13.24 -15.48
C THR A 85 14.35 13.72 -14.11
N PRO A 86 14.11 15.03 -13.89
CA PRO A 86 13.51 15.55 -12.67
C PRO A 86 12.17 14.88 -12.31
N VAL A 87 11.33 14.54 -13.33
CA VAL A 87 10.06 13.83 -13.11
C VAL A 87 10.27 12.43 -12.52
N MET A 88 11.28 11.70 -12.98
CA MET A 88 11.62 10.37 -12.43
C MET A 88 11.99 10.47 -10.95
N LEU A 89 12.80 11.47 -10.57
CA LEU A 89 13.17 11.71 -9.18
C LEU A 89 11.96 12.14 -8.34
N ALA A 90 11.09 13.02 -8.87
CA ALA A 90 9.87 13.45 -8.19
C ALA A 90 8.91 12.27 -7.95
N ALA A 91 8.81 11.35 -8.92
CA ALA A 91 8.01 10.13 -8.81
C ALA A 91 8.59 9.16 -7.77
N GLU A 92 9.91 9.00 -7.71
CA GLU A 92 10.62 8.18 -6.70
C GLU A 92 10.40 8.70 -5.28
N LEU A 93 10.37 10.03 -5.10
CA LEU A 93 10.08 10.67 -3.82
C LEU A 93 8.57 10.70 -3.49
N GLY A 94 7.72 10.34 -4.45
CA GLY A 94 6.26 10.36 -4.25
C GLY A 94 5.68 11.77 -4.11
N ASN A 95 6.29 12.78 -4.74
CA ASN A 95 5.79 14.15 -4.69
C ASN A 95 4.88 14.47 -5.87
N GLU A 96 3.57 14.30 -5.68
CA GLU A 96 2.54 14.61 -6.66
C GLU A 96 2.57 16.07 -7.12
N GLY A 97 2.80 17.02 -6.19
CA GLY A 97 2.80 18.46 -6.51
C GLY A 97 3.92 18.81 -7.50
N ILE A 98 5.14 18.29 -7.28
CA ILE A 98 6.27 18.49 -8.21
C ILE A 98 6.02 17.78 -9.54
N VAL A 99 5.51 16.54 -9.52
CA VAL A 99 5.17 15.81 -10.75
C VAL A 99 4.16 16.60 -11.58
N LYS A 100 3.08 17.14 -10.95
CA LYS A 100 2.10 18.01 -11.62
C LYS A 100 2.73 19.28 -12.21
N MET A 101 3.58 19.97 -11.43
CA MET A 101 4.24 21.18 -11.90
C MET A 101 5.11 20.90 -13.13
N LEU A 102 5.92 19.85 -13.09
CA LEU A 102 6.76 19.47 -14.23
C LEU A 102 5.90 19.06 -15.44
N ALA A 103 4.82 18.33 -15.24
CA ALA A 103 3.88 17.95 -16.29
C ALA A 103 3.19 19.16 -16.93
N HIS A 104 2.81 20.17 -16.14
CA HIS A 104 2.25 21.43 -16.64
C HIS A 104 3.26 22.28 -17.44
N HIS A 105 4.54 22.06 -17.24
CA HIS A 105 5.61 22.69 -18.02
C HIS A 105 6.14 21.78 -19.12
N ASP A 106 5.27 20.93 -19.68
CA ASP A 106 5.51 20.07 -20.85
C ASP A 106 6.65 19.05 -20.65
N ALA A 107 6.83 18.54 -19.45
CA ALA A 107 7.74 17.42 -19.20
C ALA A 107 7.28 16.17 -19.96
N ASP A 108 8.20 15.55 -20.69
CA ASP A 108 7.95 14.34 -21.48
C ASP A 108 7.97 13.08 -20.59
N MET A 109 6.78 12.48 -20.37
CA MET A 109 6.62 11.26 -19.56
C MET A 109 7.10 9.99 -20.30
N GLY A 110 7.43 10.08 -21.59
CA GLY A 110 7.93 8.95 -22.40
C GLY A 110 9.45 8.76 -22.32
N ILE A 111 10.18 9.68 -21.71
CA ILE A 111 11.64 9.58 -21.61
C ILE A 111 12.02 8.36 -20.75
N GLN A 112 13.03 7.64 -21.22
CA GLN A 112 13.62 6.50 -20.52
C GLN A 112 15.04 6.84 -20.07
N ASN A 113 15.44 6.28 -18.92
CA ASN A 113 16.79 6.38 -18.42
C ASN A 113 17.75 5.41 -19.18
N ASN A 114 19.03 5.37 -18.80
CA ASN A 114 20.04 4.50 -19.42
C ASN A 114 19.74 2.99 -19.27
N GLU A 115 18.86 2.63 -18.33
CA GLU A 115 18.38 1.26 -18.12
C GLU A 115 17.08 0.96 -18.90
N GLY A 116 16.60 1.89 -19.74
CA GLY A 116 15.33 1.75 -20.45
C GLY A 116 14.09 1.91 -19.56
N LYS A 117 14.24 2.38 -18.34
CA LYS A 117 13.15 2.60 -17.40
C LYS A 117 12.52 3.97 -17.58
N GLY A 118 11.24 4.03 -17.82
CA GLY A 118 10.43 5.26 -17.81
C GLY A 118 9.97 5.64 -16.40
N VAL A 119 9.25 6.73 -16.29
CA VAL A 119 8.77 7.31 -15.01
C VAL A 119 7.94 6.34 -14.19
N LEU A 120 7.15 5.45 -14.81
CA LEU A 120 6.30 4.49 -14.12
C LEU A 120 7.06 3.49 -13.25
N PHE A 121 8.32 3.17 -13.57
CA PHE A 121 9.16 2.31 -12.74
C PHE A 121 9.47 2.91 -11.37
N TYR A 122 9.44 4.24 -11.25
CA TYR A 122 9.69 4.98 -10.02
C TYR A 122 8.44 5.19 -9.17
N CYS A 123 7.25 4.87 -9.72
CA CYS A 123 6.00 4.89 -8.99
C CYS A 123 5.65 3.56 -8.28
N ILE A 124 6.48 2.51 -8.37
CA ILE A 124 6.17 1.15 -7.88
C ILE A 124 6.44 1.04 -6.37
N TYR A 125 5.78 1.86 -5.58
CA TYR A 125 5.80 1.78 -4.12
C TYR A 125 4.36 1.76 -3.59
N PRO A 126 4.05 0.95 -2.55
CA PRO A 126 2.68 0.76 -2.07
C PRO A 126 2.21 1.92 -1.17
N THR A 127 2.71 3.11 -1.40
CA THR A 127 2.29 4.28 -0.64
C THR A 127 1.23 5.07 -1.39
N LYS A 128 0.39 5.77 -0.67
CA LYS A 128 -0.64 6.60 -1.28
C LYS A 128 -0.05 7.76 -2.09
N ARG A 129 1.12 8.28 -1.69
CA ARG A 129 1.86 9.32 -2.45
C ARG A 129 2.18 8.82 -3.86
N HIS A 130 2.77 7.62 -3.97
CA HIS A 130 3.10 7.03 -5.26
C HIS A 130 1.86 6.67 -6.09
N THR A 131 0.75 6.27 -5.43
CA THR A 131 -0.53 6.06 -6.12
C THR A 131 -1.03 7.34 -6.79
N ARG A 132 -0.91 8.50 -6.14
CA ARG A 132 -1.27 9.81 -6.71
C ARG A 132 -0.30 10.24 -7.81
N CYS A 133 1.01 10.06 -7.60
CA CYS A 133 2.00 10.29 -8.67
C CYS A 133 1.70 9.45 -9.90
N LEU A 134 1.40 8.16 -9.71
CA LEU A 134 1.00 7.26 -10.80
C LEU A 134 -0.22 7.79 -11.55
N GLN A 135 -1.25 8.24 -10.83
CA GLN A 135 -2.45 8.80 -11.45
C GLN A 135 -2.10 9.99 -12.34
N VAL A 136 -1.32 10.94 -11.85
CA VAL A 136 -0.89 12.12 -12.64
C VAL A 136 -0.08 11.68 -13.86
N VAL A 137 0.91 10.81 -13.68
CA VAL A 137 1.77 10.34 -14.77
C VAL A 137 0.96 9.62 -15.86
N LEU A 138 -0.08 8.86 -15.47
CA LEU A 138 -1.00 8.21 -16.41
C LEU A 138 -1.91 9.21 -17.14
N GLU A 139 -2.36 10.28 -16.48
CA GLU A 139 -3.13 11.37 -17.10
C GLU A 139 -2.32 12.07 -18.21
N TYR A 140 -0.99 12.15 -18.07
CA TYR A 140 -0.06 12.69 -19.06
C TYR A 140 0.54 11.62 -20.00
N GLN A 141 -0.17 10.50 -20.18
CA GLN A 141 0.08 9.48 -21.20
C GLN A 141 1.47 8.80 -21.11
N ALA A 142 1.98 8.55 -19.92
CA ALA A 142 3.17 7.72 -19.77
C ALA A 142 2.94 6.31 -20.35
N ASP A 143 3.99 5.72 -20.91
CA ASP A 143 3.92 4.40 -21.55
C ASP A 143 3.74 3.27 -20.51
N VAL A 144 2.50 2.77 -20.39
CA VAL A 144 2.13 1.67 -19.49
C VAL A 144 2.75 0.32 -19.88
N ASN A 145 3.26 0.22 -21.12
CA ASN A 145 3.88 -0.99 -21.66
C ASN A 145 5.41 -0.88 -21.75
N ASN A 146 5.99 0.09 -21.05
CA ASN A 146 7.43 0.29 -21.02
C ASN A 146 8.17 -0.96 -20.52
N VAL A 147 9.24 -1.31 -21.24
CA VAL A 147 10.10 -2.46 -20.94
C VAL A 147 11.52 -1.96 -20.69
N SER A 148 12.11 -2.34 -19.56
CA SER A 148 13.50 -1.99 -19.25
C SER A 148 14.49 -2.71 -20.19
N SER A 149 15.73 -2.22 -20.28
CA SER A 149 16.81 -2.86 -21.02
C SER A 149 17.13 -4.29 -20.54
N GLN A 150 16.68 -4.64 -19.35
CA GLN A 150 16.81 -5.97 -18.79
C GLN A 150 15.67 -6.92 -19.20
N GLY A 151 14.65 -6.42 -19.90
CA GLY A 151 13.50 -7.20 -20.33
C GLY A 151 12.36 -7.27 -19.33
N THR A 152 12.40 -6.44 -18.27
CA THR A 152 11.34 -6.38 -17.25
C THR A 152 10.24 -5.41 -17.69
N HIS A 153 9.01 -5.87 -17.75
CA HIS A 153 7.82 -5.06 -18.00
C HIS A 153 7.39 -4.31 -16.74
N VAL A 154 7.10 -3.01 -16.85
CA VAL A 154 6.68 -2.20 -15.70
C VAL A 154 5.39 -2.74 -15.05
N PHE A 155 4.40 -3.15 -15.85
CA PHE A 155 3.16 -3.71 -15.32
C PHE A 155 3.37 -5.06 -14.61
N GLN A 156 4.20 -5.94 -15.18
CA GLN A 156 4.55 -7.22 -14.55
C GLN A 156 5.28 -6.99 -13.22
N LEU A 157 6.23 -6.04 -13.19
CA LEU A 157 6.96 -5.67 -11.97
C LEU A 157 6.02 -5.12 -10.89
N MET A 158 5.03 -4.30 -11.27
CA MET A 158 4.02 -3.81 -10.34
C MET A 158 3.18 -4.96 -9.77
N CYS A 159 2.85 -5.97 -10.58
CA CYS A 159 2.11 -7.15 -10.14
C CYS A 159 2.90 -8.04 -9.16
N GLN A 160 4.24 -7.97 -9.10
CA GLN A 160 5.02 -8.64 -8.04
C GLN A 160 4.64 -8.14 -6.65
N HIS A 161 4.25 -6.87 -6.56
CA HIS A 161 3.78 -6.23 -5.33
C HIS A 161 2.24 -6.15 -5.25
N ALA A 162 1.53 -7.04 -5.94
CA ALA A 162 0.07 -6.99 -6.07
C ALA A 162 -0.70 -6.99 -4.75
N LYS A 163 -0.14 -7.54 -3.66
CA LYS A 163 -0.77 -7.46 -2.33
C LYS A 163 -0.95 -6.02 -1.83
N GLU A 164 0.01 -5.19 -2.13
CA GLU A 164 0.12 -3.82 -1.62
C GLU A 164 -0.29 -2.81 -2.70
N CYS A 165 0.04 -3.10 -3.97
CA CYS A 165 -0.16 -2.21 -5.11
C CYS A 165 -1.38 -2.55 -6.00
N ALA A 166 -2.34 -3.37 -5.52
CA ALA A 166 -3.50 -3.76 -6.32
C ALA A 166 -4.26 -2.57 -6.97
N PRO A 167 -4.56 -1.45 -6.28
CA PRO A 167 -5.22 -0.31 -6.90
C PRO A 167 -4.43 0.28 -8.07
N MET A 168 -3.11 0.33 -7.96
CA MET A 168 -2.22 0.84 -9.00
C MET A 168 -2.21 -0.08 -10.23
N CYS A 169 -2.21 -1.40 -10.02
CA CYS A 169 -2.34 -2.39 -11.10
C CYS A 169 -3.67 -2.22 -11.87
N HIS A 170 -4.79 -2.00 -11.15
CA HIS A 170 -6.09 -1.73 -11.77
C HIS A 170 -6.08 -0.44 -12.62
N MET A 171 -5.42 0.63 -12.13
CA MET A 171 -5.26 1.88 -12.87
C MET A 171 -4.46 1.66 -14.17
N MET A 172 -3.35 0.95 -14.13
CA MET A 172 -2.57 0.63 -15.32
C MET A 172 -3.35 -0.22 -16.34
N LEU A 173 -4.10 -1.23 -15.88
CA LEU A 173 -4.98 -2.01 -16.74
C LEU A 173 -6.09 -1.15 -17.37
N ALA A 174 -6.62 -0.17 -16.65
CA ALA A 174 -7.61 0.77 -17.19
C ALA A 174 -7.02 1.65 -18.31
N GLN A 175 -5.73 1.96 -18.26
CA GLN A 175 -5.00 2.72 -19.27
C GLN A 175 -4.41 1.86 -20.39
N GLY A 176 -4.75 0.56 -20.44
CA GLY A 176 -4.36 -0.32 -21.55
C GLY A 176 -3.02 -1.03 -21.36
N ALA A 177 -2.60 -1.27 -20.13
CA ALA A 177 -1.46 -2.15 -19.88
C ALA A 177 -1.73 -3.56 -20.44
N ASP A 178 -0.69 -4.17 -21.04
CA ASP A 178 -0.79 -5.50 -21.63
C ASP A 178 -1.07 -6.57 -20.55
N PRO A 179 -2.22 -7.24 -20.57
CA PRO A 179 -2.54 -8.29 -19.60
C PRO A 179 -1.60 -9.52 -19.70
N ASN A 180 -0.88 -9.65 -20.82
CA ASN A 180 0.11 -10.70 -21.05
C ASN A 180 1.56 -10.25 -20.84
N ALA A 181 1.76 -9.08 -20.25
CA ALA A 181 3.09 -8.57 -19.91
C ALA A 181 3.88 -9.63 -19.12
N ALA A 182 5.08 -9.96 -19.61
CA ALA A 182 5.94 -10.99 -19.03
C ALA A 182 7.38 -10.49 -18.94
N ASP A 183 8.07 -10.86 -17.88
CA ASP A 183 9.51 -10.66 -17.81
C ASP A 183 10.23 -11.55 -18.84
N GLN A 184 11.03 -10.92 -19.70
CA GLN A 184 11.68 -11.61 -20.82
C GLN A 184 12.72 -12.66 -20.37
N LYS A 185 13.29 -12.54 -19.17
CA LYS A 185 14.29 -13.48 -18.64
C LYS A 185 13.66 -14.69 -17.99
N THR A 186 12.62 -14.50 -17.22
CA THR A 186 12.00 -15.55 -16.42
C THR A 186 10.73 -16.11 -17.04
N GLY A 187 10.14 -15.41 -18.00
CA GLY A 187 8.86 -15.77 -18.60
C GLY A 187 7.67 -15.58 -17.65
N ILE A 188 7.88 -15.03 -16.46
CA ILE A 188 6.82 -14.84 -15.46
C ILE A 188 5.89 -13.72 -15.92
N THR A 189 4.60 -14.04 -16.09
CA THR A 189 3.59 -13.07 -16.52
C THR A 189 3.00 -12.28 -15.35
N ALA A 190 2.36 -11.15 -15.65
CA ALA A 190 1.59 -10.37 -14.69
C ALA A 190 0.50 -11.20 -14.00
N LEU A 191 -0.16 -12.10 -14.75
CA LEU A 191 -1.16 -13.02 -14.20
C LEU A 191 -0.56 -14.01 -13.18
N MET A 192 0.65 -14.52 -13.44
CA MET A 192 1.33 -15.43 -12.51
C MET A 192 1.69 -14.73 -11.20
N GLU A 193 2.18 -13.50 -11.26
CA GLU A 193 2.49 -12.70 -10.06
C GLU A 193 1.22 -12.34 -9.27
N ALA A 194 0.14 -11.95 -9.96
CA ALA A 194 -1.15 -11.70 -9.32
C ALA A 194 -1.73 -12.95 -8.64
N ALA A 195 -1.59 -14.13 -9.28
CA ALA A 195 -2.00 -15.42 -8.73
C ALA A 195 -1.15 -15.84 -7.53
N LYS A 196 0.16 -15.59 -7.57
CA LYS A 196 1.12 -15.81 -6.47
C LYS A 196 0.84 -14.89 -5.27
N ALA A 197 0.42 -13.66 -5.52
CA ALA A 197 -0.01 -12.72 -4.49
C ALA A 197 -1.39 -13.07 -3.88
N GLY A 198 -2.20 -13.86 -4.59
CA GLY A 198 -3.56 -14.22 -4.19
C GLY A 198 -4.58 -13.09 -4.38
N SER A 199 -4.29 -12.10 -5.22
CA SER A 199 -5.17 -10.96 -5.49
C SER A 199 -6.28 -11.35 -6.47
N LEU A 200 -7.43 -11.77 -5.95
CA LEU A 200 -8.55 -12.29 -6.74
C LEU A 200 -9.07 -11.27 -7.76
N ASP A 201 -9.26 -10.03 -7.34
CA ASP A 201 -9.82 -8.98 -8.19
C ASP A 201 -8.86 -8.62 -9.33
N LEU A 202 -7.55 -8.54 -9.06
CA LEU A 202 -6.56 -8.28 -10.10
C LEU A 202 -6.46 -9.45 -11.10
N VAL A 203 -6.47 -10.69 -10.63
CA VAL A 203 -6.51 -11.88 -11.50
C VAL A 203 -7.75 -11.83 -12.40
N ARG A 204 -8.92 -11.45 -11.85
CA ARG A 204 -10.17 -11.30 -12.60
C ARG A 204 -10.06 -10.26 -13.71
N ASP A 205 -9.51 -9.09 -13.39
CA ASP A 205 -9.36 -8.00 -14.35
C ASP A 205 -8.38 -8.34 -15.47
N ILE A 206 -7.26 -8.97 -15.14
CA ILE A 206 -6.28 -9.44 -16.14
C ILE A 206 -6.95 -10.47 -17.09
N LEU A 207 -7.68 -11.45 -16.56
CA LEU A 207 -8.36 -12.49 -17.36
C LEU A 207 -9.48 -11.91 -18.23
N LYS A 208 -10.31 -11.00 -17.70
CA LYS A 208 -11.37 -10.32 -18.46
C LYS A 208 -10.81 -9.50 -19.63
N ARG A 209 -9.58 -8.99 -19.52
CA ARG A 209 -8.89 -8.25 -20.59
C ARG A 209 -8.07 -9.12 -21.54
N GLY A 210 -8.18 -10.45 -21.44
CA GLY A 210 -7.55 -11.40 -22.36
C GLY A 210 -6.19 -11.93 -21.90
N GLY A 211 -5.89 -11.85 -20.60
CA GLY A 211 -4.72 -12.52 -20.04
C GLY A 211 -4.76 -14.03 -20.27
N ASN A 212 -3.65 -14.62 -20.70
CA ASN A 212 -3.55 -16.04 -20.99
C ASN A 212 -3.35 -16.87 -19.70
N PRO A 213 -4.34 -17.66 -19.26
CA PRO A 213 -4.21 -18.47 -18.03
C PRO A 213 -3.23 -19.66 -18.19
N ASN A 214 -2.90 -20.04 -19.42
CA ASN A 214 -2.06 -21.18 -19.75
C ASN A 214 -0.64 -20.79 -20.17
N ALA A 215 -0.24 -19.53 -20.02
CA ALA A 215 1.13 -19.10 -20.20
C ALA A 215 2.06 -19.86 -19.25
N LEU A 216 3.29 -20.12 -19.70
CA LEU A 216 4.29 -20.87 -18.95
C LEU A 216 5.55 -20.03 -18.77
N ASP A 217 6.11 -20.06 -17.57
CA ASP A 217 7.43 -19.49 -17.29
C ASP A 217 8.57 -20.44 -17.75
N GLU A 218 9.84 -20.05 -17.54
CA GLU A 218 11.01 -20.90 -17.87
C GLU A 218 10.99 -22.24 -17.15
N LYS A 219 10.38 -22.32 -15.96
CA LYS A 219 10.22 -23.56 -15.20
C LYS A 219 8.97 -24.34 -15.59
N ARG A 220 8.25 -23.90 -16.62
CA ARG A 220 6.96 -24.44 -17.07
C ARG A 220 5.88 -24.38 -15.98
N LEU A 221 5.95 -23.39 -15.09
CA LEU A 221 4.88 -23.12 -14.14
C LEU A 221 3.82 -22.23 -14.81
N SER A 222 2.56 -22.47 -14.53
CA SER A 222 1.42 -21.62 -14.92
C SER A 222 0.85 -20.87 -13.71
N ALA A 223 -0.07 -19.95 -13.95
CA ALA A 223 -0.77 -19.24 -12.88
C ALA A 223 -1.44 -20.17 -11.85
N VAL A 224 -1.92 -21.36 -12.31
CA VAL A 224 -2.52 -22.38 -11.43
C VAL A 224 -1.51 -22.95 -10.43
N HIS A 225 -0.26 -23.15 -10.86
CA HIS A 225 0.81 -23.62 -9.96
C HIS A 225 1.10 -22.59 -8.86
N TYR A 226 1.24 -21.33 -9.23
CA TYR A 226 1.48 -20.25 -8.27
C TYR A 226 0.33 -20.07 -7.27
N ALA A 227 -0.92 -20.14 -7.75
CA ALA A 227 -2.09 -20.13 -6.88
C ALA A 227 -2.15 -21.34 -5.93
N ALA A 228 -1.75 -22.53 -6.41
CA ALA A 228 -1.69 -23.74 -5.60
C ALA A 228 -0.57 -23.69 -4.53
N MET A 229 0.59 -23.11 -4.86
CA MET A 229 1.68 -22.85 -3.90
C MET A 229 1.26 -21.92 -2.76
N GLY A 230 0.41 -20.93 -3.05
CA GLY A 230 -0.15 -20.00 -2.07
C GLY A 230 -1.37 -20.54 -1.31
N GLY A 231 -1.98 -21.65 -1.78
CA GLY A 231 -3.24 -22.15 -1.23
C GLY A 231 -4.46 -21.29 -1.54
N PHE A 232 -4.41 -20.48 -2.59
CA PHE A 232 -5.47 -19.53 -2.95
C PHE A 232 -6.61 -20.21 -3.73
N PHE A 233 -7.52 -20.83 -2.99
CA PHE A 233 -8.63 -21.61 -3.55
C PHE A 233 -9.50 -20.79 -4.52
N GLU A 234 -9.88 -19.56 -4.14
CA GLU A 234 -10.75 -18.71 -4.96
C GLU A 234 -10.09 -18.32 -6.30
N VAL A 235 -8.76 -18.08 -6.28
CA VAL A 235 -7.99 -17.81 -7.50
C VAL A 235 -7.97 -19.05 -8.42
N ILE A 236 -7.83 -20.25 -7.88
CA ILE A 236 -7.87 -21.49 -8.66
C ILE A 236 -9.25 -21.70 -9.31
N VAL A 237 -10.33 -21.41 -8.58
CA VAL A 237 -11.70 -21.45 -9.11
C VAL A 237 -11.86 -20.47 -10.27
N LEU A 238 -11.37 -19.25 -10.09
CA LEU A 238 -11.41 -18.22 -11.12
C LEU A 238 -10.62 -18.61 -12.37
N LEU A 239 -9.40 -19.13 -12.21
CA LEU A 239 -8.60 -19.63 -13.33
C LEU A 239 -9.32 -20.78 -14.08
N SER A 240 -10.02 -21.67 -13.35
CA SER A 240 -10.87 -22.71 -13.95
C SER A 240 -11.98 -22.12 -14.82
N ALA A 241 -12.64 -21.06 -14.35
CA ALA A 241 -13.69 -20.36 -15.10
C ALA A 241 -13.19 -19.80 -16.44
N PHE A 242 -11.90 -19.45 -16.54
CA PHE A 242 -11.26 -18.98 -17.78
C PHE A 242 -10.45 -20.06 -18.51
N SER A 243 -10.83 -21.33 -18.36
CA SER A 243 -10.25 -22.48 -19.08
C SER A 243 -8.76 -22.71 -18.84
N ALA A 244 -8.28 -22.42 -17.64
CA ALA A 244 -6.91 -22.82 -17.27
C ALA A 244 -6.76 -24.35 -17.27
N ASP A 245 -5.70 -24.85 -17.88
CA ASP A 245 -5.38 -26.28 -17.83
C ASP A 245 -4.79 -26.64 -16.45
N MET A 246 -5.55 -27.43 -15.68
CA MET A 246 -5.16 -27.87 -14.35
C MET A 246 -4.14 -29.00 -14.37
N ASN A 247 -3.83 -29.58 -15.54
CA ASN A 247 -2.99 -30.76 -15.67
C ASN A 247 -1.58 -30.45 -16.22
N ILE A 248 -1.20 -29.21 -16.31
CA ILE A 248 0.13 -28.77 -16.74
C ILE A 248 1.18 -29.34 -15.77
N ILE A 249 2.30 -29.78 -16.34
CA ILE A 249 3.44 -30.36 -15.62
C ILE A 249 4.63 -29.42 -15.79
N ASN A 250 5.28 -29.08 -14.68
CA ASN A 250 6.49 -28.26 -14.69
C ASN A 250 7.75 -29.07 -15.06
N VAL A 251 8.93 -28.45 -15.04
CA VAL A 251 10.24 -29.08 -15.31
C VAL A 251 10.55 -30.22 -14.34
N ASP A 252 10.10 -30.14 -13.09
CA ASP A 252 10.30 -31.17 -12.05
C ASP A 252 9.19 -32.24 -12.07
N GLU A 253 8.37 -32.26 -13.12
CA GLU A 253 7.21 -33.14 -13.27
C GLU A 253 6.14 -32.95 -12.18
N ASN A 254 6.16 -31.82 -11.46
CA ASN A 254 5.12 -31.45 -10.52
C ASN A 254 3.91 -30.85 -11.24
N THR A 255 2.72 -31.27 -10.84
CA THR A 255 1.45 -30.61 -11.20
C THR A 255 1.03 -29.65 -10.09
N ALA A 256 0.05 -28.79 -10.37
CA ALA A 256 -0.53 -27.92 -9.33
C ALA A 256 -1.02 -28.70 -8.09
N LEU A 257 -1.41 -29.98 -8.29
CA LEU A 257 -1.86 -30.84 -7.20
C LEU A 257 -0.72 -31.25 -6.24
N HIS A 258 0.54 -31.34 -6.69
CA HIS A 258 1.69 -31.57 -5.83
C HIS A 258 1.91 -30.38 -4.87
N TYR A 259 1.80 -29.16 -5.38
CA TYR A 259 1.93 -27.96 -4.57
C TYR A 259 0.75 -27.76 -3.60
N ALA A 260 -0.48 -28.02 -4.05
CA ALA A 260 -1.64 -28.02 -3.16
C ALA A 260 -1.56 -29.10 -2.06
N ALA A 261 -0.91 -30.22 -2.35
CA ALA A 261 -0.65 -31.28 -1.37
C ALA A 261 0.39 -30.84 -0.32
N GLN A 262 1.38 -30.06 -0.72
CA GLN A 262 2.43 -29.53 0.15
C GLN A 262 1.86 -28.45 1.09
N THR A 263 0.99 -27.57 0.62
CA THR A 263 0.29 -26.55 1.46
C THR A 263 -0.76 -27.18 2.37
N GLY A 264 -1.31 -28.34 1.97
CA GLY A 264 -2.29 -29.06 2.74
C GLY A 264 -3.72 -28.54 2.65
N ASP A 265 -4.00 -27.63 1.71
CA ASP A 265 -5.37 -27.15 1.50
C ASP A 265 -6.25 -28.24 0.85
N VAL A 266 -7.24 -28.66 1.63
CA VAL A 266 -8.14 -29.75 1.26
C VAL A 266 -9.05 -29.34 0.09
N ASN A 267 -9.49 -28.08 0.05
CA ASN A 267 -10.36 -27.58 -0.99
C ASN A 267 -9.61 -27.48 -2.32
N CYS A 268 -8.39 -26.94 -2.30
CA CYS A 268 -7.52 -26.92 -3.50
C CYS A 268 -7.24 -28.32 -4.03
N CYS A 269 -6.85 -29.27 -3.16
CA CYS A 269 -6.59 -30.65 -3.56
C CYS A 269 -7.84 -31.33 -4.19
N LYS A 270 -9.01 -31.14 -3.55
CA LYS A 270 -10.27 -31.72 -4.04
C LYS A 270 -10.67 -31.09 -5.38
N PHE A 271 -10.60 -29.76 -5.49
CA PHE A 271 -11.02 -29.02 -6.67
C PHE A 271 -10.13 -29.36 -7.87
N LEU A 272 -8.81 -29.23 -7.74
CA LEU A 272 -7.86 -29.54 -8.81
C LEU A 272 -8.05 -30.98 -9.35
N ALA A 273 -8.20 -31.96 -8.46
CA ALA A 273 -8.44 -33.33 -8.86
C ALA A 273 -9.77 -33.52 -9.62
N GLN A 274 -10.82 -32.78 -9.24
CA GLN A 274 -12.13 -32.81 -9.91
C GLN A 274 -12.12 -32.07 -11.25
N ARG A 275 -11.27 -31.03 -11.42
CA ARG A 275 -11.11 -30.28 -12.68
C ARG A 275 -10.06 -30.89 -13.63
N GLY A 276 -9.73 -32.15 -13.46
CA GLY A 276 -8.93 -32.92 -14.40
C GLY A 276 -7.46 -33.10 -14.06
N CYS A 277 -6.95 -32.48 -12.98
CA CYS A 277 -5.58 -32.70 -12.56
C CYS A 277 -5.32 -34.17 -12.14
N ASN A 278 -4.30 -34.77 -12.70
CA ASN A 278 -4.03 -36.20 -12.50
C ASN A 278 -3.31 -36.50 -11.18
N ALA A 279 -4.02 -37.04 -10.20
CA ALA A 279 -3.49 -37.44 -8.90
C ALA A 279 -2.49 -38.64 -8.96
N LYS A 280 -2.35 -39.31 -10.11
CA LYS A 280 -1.44 -40.47 -10.29
C LYS A 280 -0.11 -40.09 -10.95
N VAL A 281 0.10 -38.81 -11.27
CA VAL A 281 1.38 -38.33 -11.82
C VAL A 281 2.41 -38.38 -10.70
N LYS A 282 3.58 -38.94 -11.01
CA LYS A 282 4.75 -38.91 -10.14
C LYS A 282 5.64 -37.74 -10.57
N ASN A 283 6.18 -37.04 -9.61
CA ASN A 283 7.19 -36.02 -9.88
C ASN A 283 8.57 -36.68 -10.14
N ARG A 284 9.57 -35.87 -10.45
CA ARG A 284 10.94 -36.31 -10.72
C ARG A 284 11.58 -37.13 -9.59
N GLU A 285 11.11 -36.94 -8.35
CA GLU A 285 11.51 -37.69 -7.17
C GLU A 285 10.74 -39.02 -7.01
N GLY A 286 9.81 -39.32 -7.93
CA GLY A 286 8.94 -40.49 -7.89
C GLY A 286 7.77 -40.37 -6.90
N LEU A 287 7.56 -39.21 -6.30
CA LEU A 287 6.53 -38.97 -5.30
C LEU A 287 5.18 -38.63 -5.97
N LEU A 288 4.12 -39.20 -5.42
CA LEU A 288 2.74 -38.85 -5.75
C LEU A 288 2.27 -37.67 -4.87
N PRO A 289 1.34 -36.81 -5.30
CA PRO A 289 0.78 -35.74 -4.47
C PRO A 289 0.32 -36.21 -3.09
N ARG A 290 -0.25 -37.42 -3.00
CA ARG A 290 -0.66 -38.05 -1.74
C ARG A 290 0.52 -38.34 -0.78
N LEU A 291 1.68 -38.70 -1.32
CA LEU A 291 2.87 -38.97 -0.51
C LEU A 291 3.44 -37.68 0.05
N ILE A 292 3.48 -36.60 -0.76
CA ILE A 292 3.87 -35.25 -0.32
C ILE A 292 2.96 -34.78 0.84
N ALA A 293 1.63 -34.91 0.67
CA ALA A 293 0.69 -34.57 1.75
C ALA A 293 0.90 -35.40 3.02
N LYS A 294 1.36 -36.67 2.88
CA LYS A 294 1.67 -37.54 4.01
C LYS A 294 2.95 -37.08 4.73
N GLU A 295 4.01 -36.75 4.00
CA GLU A 295 5.29 -36.27 4.53
C GLU A 295 5.12 -34.92 5.23
N ALA A 296 4.33 -34.00 4.63
CA ALA A 296 3.96 -32.72 5.22
C ALA A 296 2.98 -32.82 6.41
N GLY A 297 2.49 -34.04 6.73
CA GLY A 297 1.58 -34.26 7.87
C GLY A 297 0.12 -33.90 7.63
N HIS A 298 -0.28 -33.57 6.40
CA HIS A 298 -1.63 -33.11 6.04
C HIS A 298 -2.62 -34.26 5.84
N LYS A 299 -3.04 -34.91 6.93
CA LYS A 299 -3.95 -36.08 6.92
C LYS A 299 -5.29 -35.85 6.18
N PRO A 300 -5.97 -34.68 6.27
CA PRO A 300 -7.20 -34.43 5.51
C PRO A 300 -6.98 -34.39 4.00
N ALA A 301 -5.95 -33.64 3.53
CA ALA A 301 -5.58 -33.55 2.11
C ALA A 301 -5.21 -34.94 1.55
N MET A 302 -4.39 -35.71 2.30
CA MET A 302 -4.03 -37.08 1.92
C MET A 302 -5.28 -37.98 1.70
N LYS A 303 -6.33 -37.85 2.53
CA LYS A 303 -7.58 -38.63 2.35
C LYS A 303 -8.31 -38.26 1.07
N GLU A 304 -8.39 -36.99 0.74
CA GLU A 304 -9.06 -36.54 -0.50
C GLU A 304 -8.25 -36.96 -1.74
N LEU A 305 -6.93 -36.83 -1.71
CA LEU A 305 -6.05 -37.28 -2.80
C LEU A 305 -6.17 -38.80 -3.02
N ARG A 306 -6.27 -39.61 -1.96
CA ARG A 306 -6.52 -41.06 -2.06
C ARG A 306 -7.86 -41.36 -2.73
N LYS A 307 -8.91 -40.57 -2.46
CA LYS A 307 -10.21 -40.73 -3.13
C LYS A 307 -10.08 -40.37 -4.61
N ALA A 308 -9.36 -39.30 -4.94
CA ALA A 308 -9.12 -38.87 -6.31
C ALA A 308 -8.37 -39.95 -7.14
N GLU A 309 -7.33 -40.59 -6.55
CA GLU A 309 -6.62 -41.71 -7.17
C GLU A 309 -7.55 -42.91 -7.49
N GLN A 310 -8.54 -43.17 -6.61
CA GLN A 310 -9.49 -44.30 -6.75
C GLN A 310 -10.63 -44.01 -7.71
N GLN A 311 -11.05 -42.73 -7.83
CA GLN A 311 -12.19 -42.37 -8.70
C GLN A 311 -11.83 -42.31 -10.18
N ARG A 312 -10.57 -42.04 -10.52
CA ARG A 312 -10.12 -41.95 -11.93
C ARG A 312 -10.03 -43.33 -12.53
N GLY A 313 -10.95 -43.64 -13.47
CA GLY A 313 -11.07 -44.92 -14.15
C GLY A 313 -12.39 -45.65 -13.90
N LYS A 314 -13.31 -45.08 -13.12
CA LYS A 314 -14.70 -45.56 -13.05
C LYS A 314 -15.52 -44.79 -14.06
N GLU A 315 -15.95 -45.45 -15.13
CA GLU A 315 -16.89 -44.88 -16.07
C GLU A 315 -18.21 -44.51 -15.41
N ASN A 316 -18.72 -43.37 -15.80
CA ASN A 316 -19.94 -42.81 -15.26
C ASN A 316 -21.13 -43.50 -15.91
N THR A 317 -21.83 -44.35 -15.19
CA THR A 317 -23.02 -45.05 -15.67
C THR A 317 -24.30 -44.20 -15.59
N ASP A 318 -24.25 -43.02 -14.98
CA ASP A 318 -25.39 -42.10 -14.88
C ASP A 318 -25.39 -41.08 -16.03
N GLN A 319 -26.30 -41.26 -16.98
CA GLN A 319 -26.49 -40.37 -18.14
C GLN A 319 -27.14 -39.00 -17.78
N THR A 320 -27.57 -38.79 -16.54
CA THR A 320 -28.35 -37.60 -16.16
C THR A 320 -27.52 -36.44 -15.63
N CYS A 321 -26.23 -36.64 -15.26
CA CYS A 321 -25.35 -35.60 -14.75
C CYS A 321 -23.95 -35.70 -15.32
N LEU A 322 -23.44 -34.56 -15.83
CA LEU A 322 -22.11 -34.45 -16.40
C LEU A 322 -21.03 -34.37 -15.31
N THR A 323 -19.88 -34.98 -15.56
CA THR A 323 -18.66 -34.88 -14.74
C THR A 323 -17.44 -34.57 -15.58
N GLU A 324 -17.67 -34.28 -16.86
CA GLU A 324 -16.63 -33.90 -17.80
C GLU A 324 -16.04 -32.53 -17.45
N VAL A 325 -14.74 -32.35 -17.71
CA VAL A 325 -14.03 -31.14 -17.35
C VAL A 325 -14.67 -29.88 -17.94
N TRP A 326 -15.09 -29.94 -19.22
CA TRP A 326 -15.73 -28.80 -19.88
C TRP A 326 -17.03 -28.37 -19.19
N ALA A 327 -17.85 -29.30 -18.72
CA ALA A 327 -19.10 -28.99 -18.04
C ALA A 327 -18.85 -28.36 -16.66
N LEU A 328 -17.78 -28.78 -15.97
CA LEU A 328 -17.34 -28.21 -14.72
C LEU A 328 -16.76 -26.80 -14.92
N THR A 329 -15.98 -26.59 -15.98
CA THR A 329 -15.47 -25.27 -16.38
C THR A 329 -16.62 -24.33 -16.72
N LEU A 330 -17.65 -24.79 -17.45
CA LEU A 330 -18.85 -24.00 -17.73
C LEU A 330 -19.58 -23.58 -16.44
N HIS A 331 -19.66 -24.46 -15.46
CA HIS A 331 -20.26 -24.13 -14.16
C HIS A 331 -19.43 -23.09 -13.40
N ASP A 332 -18.11 -23.22 -13.39
CA ASP A 332 -17.24 -22.23 -12.73
C ASP A 332 -17.36 -20.88 -13.45
N TRP A 333 -17.38 -20.88 -14.77
CA TRP A 333 -17.60 -19.69 -15.60
C TRP A 333 -18.98 -19.06 -15.38
N SER A 334 -20.06 -19.85 -15.30
CA SER A 334 -21.41 -19.34 -15.07
C SER A 334 -21.57 -18.67 -13.70
N ASN A 335 -20.87 -19.16 -12.68
CA ASN A 335 -20.83 -18.50 -11.37
C ASN A 335 -20.04 -17.19 -11.40
N GLU A 336 -18.94 -17.13 -12.14
CA GLU A 336 -18.14 -15.90 -12.25
C GLU A 336 -18.88 -14.82 -13.04
N THR A 337 -19.61 -15.20 -14.08
CA THR A 337 -20.37 -14.29 -14.95
C THR A 337 -21.84 -14.10 -14.52
N GLU A 338 -22.21 -14.54 -13.32
CA GLU A 338 -23.60 -14.44 -12.81
C GLU A 338 -24.16 -13.01 -12.89
N ALA A 339 -23.38 -12.00 -12.49
CA ALA A 339 -23.80 -10.61 -12.51
C ALA A 339 -24.09 -10.12 -13.93
N ASP A 340 -23.18 -10.43 -14.88
CA ASP A 340 -23.28 -10.04 -16.28
C ASP A 340 -24.49 -10.72 -16.94
N MET A 341 -24.72 -12.02 -16.64
CA MET A 341 -25.89 -12.75 -17.11
C MET A 341 -27.21 -12.19 -16.56
N ARG A 342 -27.27 -11.89 -15.26
CA ARG A 342 -28.48 -11.32 -14.65
C ARG A 342 -28.80 -9.93 -15.16
N GLN A 343 -27.79 -9.14 -15.48
CA GLN A 343 -27.98 -7.84 -16.12
C GLN A 343 -28.54 -7.98 -17.54
N ALA A 344 -28.07 -8.98 -18.29
CA ALA A 344 -28.48 -9.21 -19.67
C ALA A 344 -29.89 -9.83 -19.81
N PHE A 345 -30.26 -10.68 -18.86
CA PHE A 345 -31.50 -11.44 -18.94
C PHE A 345 -32.53 -10.94 -17.95
N GLN A 346 -32.78 -9.95 -17.52
CA GLN A 346 -33.85 -9.37 -16.65
C GLN A 346 -34.90 -10.38 -16.07
N THR A 347 -34.98 -11.60 -16.60
CA THR A 347 -35.90 -12.68 -16.19
C THR A 347 -35.16 -14.00 -16.00
N ASP A 348 -35.60 -14.82 -15.03
CA ASP A 348 -34.98 -16.12 -14.75
C ASP A 348 -35.33 -17.19 -15.83
N ALA A 349 -36.45 -17.05 -16.54
CA ALA A 349 -36.84 -17.94 -17.63
C ALA A 349 -36.39 -17.35 -18.98
N VAL A 350 -35.46 -18.02 -19.67
CA VAL A 350 -34.84 -17.53 -20.90
C VAL A 350 -35.07 -18.52 -22.03
N HIS A 351 -35.54 -18.05 -23.20
CA HIS A 351 -35.73 -18.86 -24.39
C HIS A 351 -34.39 -19.34 -24.96
N LYS A 352 -34.36 -20.54 -25.58
CA LYS A 352 -33.17 -21.22 -26.11
C LYS A 352 -32.29 -20.31 -26.94
N ASP A 353 -32.84 -19.69 -27.98
CA ASP A 353 -32.06 -18.92 -28.96
C ASP A 353 -31.40 -17.68 -28.30
N LYS A 354 -32.16 -17.01 -27.41
CA LYS A 354 -31.63 -15.87 -26.65
C LYS A 354 -30.56 -16.30 -25.64
N PHE A 355 -30.72 -17.47 -25.04
CA PHE A 355 -29.73 -18.04 -24.14
C PHE A 355 -28.43 -18.36 -24.88
N LEU A 356 -28.50 -19.10 -25.99
CA LEU A 356 -27.33 -19.50 -26.79
C LEU A 356 -26.57 -18.28 -27.32
N SER A 357 -27.27 -17.31 -27.93
CA SER A 357 -26.64 -16.10 -28.48
C SER A 357 -25.95 -15.25 -27.40
N MET A 358 -26.52 -15.18 -26.20
CA MET A 358 -25.94 -14.40 -25.11
C MET A 358 -24.73 -15.09 -24.48
N VAL A 359 -24.80 -16.40 -24.24
CA VAL A 359 -23.69 -17.20 -23.71
C VAL A 359 -22.49 -17.17 -24.66
N GLU A 360 -22.75 -17.15 -25.97
CA GLU A 360 -21.74 -16.96 -27.01
C GLU A 360 -21.14 -15.53 -26.96
N THR A 361 -21.98 -14.51 -26.83
CA THR A 361 -21.56 -13.11 -26.69
C THR A 361 -20.67 -12.91 -25.45
N LEU A 362 -20.99 -13.59 -24.35
CA LEU A 362 -20.20 -13.57 -23.12
C LEU A 362 -18.96 -14.48 -23.19
N ARG A 363 -18.69 -15.11 -24.35
CA ARG A 363 -17.52 -15.97 -24.60
C ARG A 363 -17.41 -17.15 -23.64
N ALA A 364 -18.50 -17.91 -23.48
CA ALA A 364 -18.45 -19.16 -22.70
C ALA A 364 -17.38 -20.12 -23.22
N PRO A 365 -16.63 -20.80 -22.33
CA PRO A 365 -15.52 -21.68 -22.72
C PRO A 365 -15.99 -23.06 -23.17
N VAL A 366 -17.03 -23.14 -24.03
CA VAL A 366 -17.65 -24.38 -24.49
C VAL A 366 -18.14 -24.25 -25.93
N THR A 367 -18.29 -25.38 -26.63
CA THR A 367 -18.85 -25.43 -27.99
C THR A 367 -20.36 -25.33 -27.97
N LEU A 368 -20.95 -24.97 -29.14
CA LEU A 368 -22.39 -24.88 -29.30
C LEU A 368 -23.08 -26.24 -29.01
N GLU A 369 -22.48 -27.36 -29.47
CA GLU A 369 -22.99 -28.70 -29.21
C GLU A 369 -23.05 -29.05 -27.73
N GLN A 370 -22.02 -28.62 -26.95
CA GLN A 370 -21.98 -28.79 -25.50
C GLN A 370 -23.06 -27.96 -24.79
N LEU A 371 -23.30 -26.72 -25.27
CA LEU A 371 -24.39 -25.89 -24.77
C LEU A 371 -25.77 -26.48 -25.05
N GLU A 372 -25.97 -27.03 -26.24
CA GLU A 372 -27.22 -27.72 -26.59
C GLU A 372 -27.45 -28.96 -25.72
N LEU A 373 -26.38 -29.70 -25.39
CA LEU A 373 -26.46 -30.83 -24.46
C LEU A 373 -26.90 -30.35 -23.06
N VAL A 374 -26.28 -29.29 -22.54
CA VAL A 374 -26.66 -28.71 -21.23
C VAL A 374 -28.10 -28.22 -21.28
N PHE A 375 -28.51 -27.56 -22.36
CA PHE A 375 -29.88 -27.10 -22.53
C PHE A 375 -30.87 -28.27 -22.48
N SER A 376 -30.58 -29.40 -23.17
CA SER A 376 -31.42 -30.59 -23.16
C SER A 376 -31.63 -31.20 -21.78
N LEU A 377 -30.63 -31.10 -20.88
CA LEU A 377 -30.69 -31.58 -19.49
C LEU A 377 -31.55 -30.68 -18.60
N HIS A 378 -31.79 -29.41 -19.01
CA HIS A 378 -32.62 -28.45 -18.29
C HIS A 378 -34.09 -28.45 -18.78
N GLN A 379 -34.42 -29.11 -19.86
CA GLN A 379 -35.78 -29.16 -20.39
C GLN A 379 -36.70 -29.97 -19.46
N THR A 380 -37.46 -29.31 -18.64
CA THR A 380 -38.45 -29.93 -17.74
C THR A 380 -39.91 -29.65 -18.12
N GLY A 381 -40.16 -29.10 -19.33
CA GLY A 381 -41.51 -28.75 -19.75
C GLY A 381 -41.67 -28.46 -21.25
N ARG A 382 -42.90 -28.16 -21.67
CA ARG A 382 -43.29 -27.89 -23.08
C ARG A 382 -42.76 -26.54 -23.62
N GLU A 383 -42.16 -25.72 -22.81
CA GLU A 383 -41.61 -24.43 -23.20
C GLU A 383 -40.09 -24.54 -23.40
N ASN A 384 -39.62 -24.08 -24.56
CA ASN A 384 -38.22 -24.09 -24.96
C ASN A 384 -37.41 -23.04 -24.15
N CYS A 385 -37.52 -23.08 -22.81
CA CYS A 385 -36.93 -22.16 -21.89
C CYS A 385 -36.04 -22.86 -20.86
N ILE A 386 -34.97 -22.18 -20.43
CA ILE A 386 -34.07 -22.59 -19.35
C ILE A 386 -34.25 -21.65 -18.15
N ASN A 387 -34.18 -22.19 -16.92
CA ASN A 387 -34.10 -21.39 -15.74
C ASN A 387 -32.65 -20.97 -15.45
N LEU A 388 -32.38 -19.66 -15.51
CA LEU A 388 -31.04 -19.10 -15.37
C LEU A 388 -30.43 -19.40 -13.99
N SER A 389 -31.24 -19.31 -12.93
CA SER A 389 -30.79 -19.60 -11.57
C SER A 389 -30.38 -21.05 -11.37
N ASP A 390 -31.09 -22.00 -12.03
CA ASP A 390 -30.75 -23.42 -11.97
C ASP A 390 -29.53 -23.76 -12.82
N PHE A 391 -29.36 -23.07 -13.96
CA PHE A 391 -28.17 -23.17 -14.80
C PHE A 391 -26.91 -22.71 -14.03
N ILE A 392 -26.94 -21.52 -13.45
CA ILE A 392 -25.82 -20.97 -12.68
C ILE A 392 -25.46 -21.89 -11.50
N LYS A 393 -26.47 -22.39 -10.76
CA LYS A 393 -26.24 -23.33 -9.65
C LYS A 393 -25.76 -24.71 -10.10
N GLY A 394 -25.84 -25.04 -11.38
CA GLY A 394 -25.41 -26.32 -11.94
C GLY A 394 -26.22 -27.54 -11.50
N VAL A 395 -27.37 -27.34 -10.85
CA VAL A 395 -28.11 -28.41 -10.13
C VAL A 395 -28.63 -29.46 -11.08
N SER A 396 -29.01 -29.07 -12.30
CA SER A 396 -29.63 -29.95 -13.29
C SER A 396 -28.61 -30.78 -14.08
N TYR A 397 -27.38 -30.30 -14.26
CA TYR A 397 -26.42 -30.95 -15.16
C TYR A 397 -25.12 -31.40 -14.49
N ILE A 398 -24.84 -31.00 -13.21
CA ILE A 398 -23.62 -31.38 -12.48
C ILE A 398 -23.96 -32.17 -11.22
N LYS A 399 -23.17 -33.18 -10.90
CA LYS A 399 -23.29 -33.94 -9.65
C LYS A 399 -22.99 -33.07 -8.42
N LYS A 400 -23.83 -33.17 -7.38
CA LYS A 400 -23.73 -32.39 -6.13
C LYS A 400 -22.32 -32.27 -5.50
N PRO A 401 -21.45 -33.31 -5.49
CA PRO A 401 -20.11 -33.19 -4.92
C PRO A 401 -19.16 -32.26 -5.69
N TYR A 402 -19.48 -31.94 -6.96
CA TYR A 402 -18.66 -31.12 -7.86
C TYR A 402 -19.10 -29.65 -7.93
N LEU A 403 -20.27 -29.34 -7.36
CA LEU A 403 -20.77 -27.96 -7.28
C LEU A 403 -19.91 -27.11 -6.35
N LEU A 404 -19.73 -25.81 -6.66
CA LEU A 404 -18.96 -24.87 -5.84
C LEU A 404 -19.51 -24.77 -4.42
N LEU A 405 -20.82 -24.88 -4.23
CA LEU A 405 -21.47 -24.93 -2.92
C LEU A 405 -20.98 -26.10 -2.02
N SER A 406 -20.40 -27.17 -2.62
CA SER A 406 -19.90 -28.32 -1.86
C SER A 406 -18.58 -28.04 -1.12
N TYR A 407 -17.88 -26.92 -1.43
CA TYR A 407 -16.64 -26.50 -0.81
C TYR A 407 -16.87 -25.55 0.38
N ILE A 408 -18.08 -24.99 0.51
CA ILE A 408 -18.44 -24.15 1.65
C ILE A 408 -18.58 -25.05 2.88
N PRO A 409 -17.87 -24.75 3.99
CA PRO A 409 -18.00 -25.53 5.22
C PRO A 409 -19.44 -25.50 5.72
N LYS A 410 -20.07 -26.67 5.79
CA LYS A 410 -21.42 -26.79 6.36
C LYS A 410 -21.37 -26.28 7.79
N LYS A 411 -22.06 -25.18 8.10
CA LYS A 411 -22.28 -24.76 9.48
C LYS A 411 -22.84 -25.97 10.23
N LYS A 412 -22.10 -26.53 11.19
CA LYS A 412 -22.60 -27.58 12.06
C LYS A 412 -23.92 -27.10 12.62
N LYS A 413 -25.06 -27.76 12.27
CA LYS A 413 -26.34 -27.54 12.95
C LYS A 413 -26.03 -27.78 14.42
N GLY A 414 -25.91 -26.67 15.17
CA GLY A 414 -25.78 -26.74 16.62
C GLY A 414 -26.93 -27.57 17.16
N GLY A 415 -26.57 -28.62 17.93
CA GLY A 415 -27.58 -29.43 18.61
C GLY A 415 -28.55 -28.52 19.36
N LYS A 416 -29.81 -28.88 19.35
CA LYS A 416 -30.87 -28.21 20.11
C LYS A 416 -30.45 -28.15 21.59
N GLY A 417 -29.79 -27.07 21.97
CA GLY A 417 -29.42 -26.75 23.34
C GLY A 417 -30.06 -25.41 23.68
N GLY A 418 -30.90 -25.43 24.67
CA GLY A 418 -31.50 -24.41 25.49
C GLY A 418 -31.65 -22.99 24.96
N LYS A 419 -32.86 -22.51 24.85
CA LYS A 419 -33.21 -21.09 24.69
C LYS A 419 -32.61 -20.24 25.83
N GLY A 420 -31.33 -19.90 25.70
CA GLY A 420 -30.74 -18.79 26.45
C GLY A 420 -31.26 -17.48 25.86
N LYS A 421 -32.09 -16.77 26.63
CA LYS A 421 -32.51 -15.39 26.30
C LYS A 421 -31.25 -14.56 26.05
N LYS A 422 -30.99 -14.19 24.78
CA LYS A 422 -30.01 -13.15 24.45
C LYS A 422 -30.47 -11.87 25.15
N LYS A 423 -29.77 -11.46 26.22
CA LYS A 423 -29.89 -10.11 26.75
C LYS A 423 -29.52 -9.17 25.63
N LYS A 424 -30.47 -8.37 25.16
CA LYS A 424 -30.18 -7.22 24.27
C LYS A 424 -29.14 -6.38 25.00
N PRO A 425 -28.08 -5.91 24.30
CA PRO A 425 -27.17 -4.96 24.91
C PRO A 425 -28.02 -3.77 25.41
N LYS A 426 -27.87 -3.39 26.66
CA LYS A 426 -28.45 -2.16 27.17
C LYS A 426 -27.83 -1.03 26.38
N PHE A 427 -28.64 -0.33 25.59
CA PHE A 427 -28.26 0.93 24.99
C PHE A 427 -28.07 1.93 26.14
N VAL A 428 -26.85 2.16 26.53
CA VAL A 428 -26.45 3.24 27.43
C VAL A 428 -26.25 4.45 26.54
N LEU A 429 -27.16 5.41 26.57
CA LEU A 429 -26.92 6.73 26.02
C LEU A 429 -25.62 7.27 26.63
N PRO A 430 -24.61 7.63 25.86
CA PRO A 430 -23.48 8.34 26.42
C PRO A 430 -24.02 9.66 27.03
N MET A 431 -23.74 9.89 28.30
CA MET A 431 -24.12 11.15 28.95
C MET A 431 -23.47 12.31 28.19
N PRO A 432 -24.25 13.31 27.76
CA PRO A 432 -23.67 14.45 27.08
C PRO A 432 -22.66 15.13 28.02
N VAL A 433 -21.44 15.35 27.54
CA VAL A 433 -20.33 15.96 28.28
C VAL A 433 -20.69 17.35 28.81
N CYS A 434 -21.67 18.00 28.19
CA CYS A 434 -22.19 19.32 28.59
C CYS A 434 -22.97 19.33 29.92
N THR A 435 -23.33 18.18 30.50
CA THR A 435 -24.11 18.12 31.76
C THR A 435 -23.26 18.11 33.02
N LEU A 436 -21.93 17.97 32.92
CA LEU A 436 -21.05 18.00 34.08
C LEU A 436 -20.61 19.45 34.40
N PRO A 437 -20.78 19.93 35.63
CA PRO A 437 -20.20 21.21 36.03
C PRO A 437 -18.70 21.26 35.76
N SER A 438 -18.19 22.43 35.35
CA SER A 438 -16.76 22.63 35.04
C SER A 438 -15.81 22.22 36.15
N GLU A 439 -16.28 22.34 37.42
CA GLU A 439 -15.52 22.02 38.62
C GLU A 439 -15.31 20.51 38.85
N LEU A 440 -16.20 19.68 38.28
CA LEU A 440 -16.14 18.23 38.41
C LEU A 440 -15.46 17.53 37.23
N LYS A 441 -14.96 18.31 36.28
CA LYS A 441 -14.30 17.76 35.09
C LYS A 441 -12.84 17.45 35.44
N PRO A 442 -12.37 16.21 35.19
CA PRO A 442 -11.00 15.86 35.49
C PRO A 442 -10.03 16.71 34.63
N ARG A 443 -9.05 17.29 35.28
CA ARG A 443 -7.95 18.02 34.63
C ARG A 443 -6.73 17.13 34.56
N ARG A 444 -5.93 17.35 33.53
CA ARG A 444 -4.65 16.67 33.37
C ARG A 444 -3.66 17.10 34.44
N SER A 445 -2.81 16.16 34.84
CA SER A 445 -1.76 16.41 35.85
C SER A 445 -0.69 17.40 35.38
N ASP A 446 -0.54 17.57 34.06
CA ASP A 446 0.41 18.51 33.43
C ASP A 446 -0.11 19.95 33.34
N GLY A 447 -1.31 20.22 33.84
CA GLY A 447 -1.94 21.55 33.79
C GLY A 447 -2.57 21.90 32.46
N GLY A 448 -2.62 20.95 31.51
CA GLY A 448 -3.31 21.09 30.23
C GLY A 448 -4.83 21.21 30.33
N PRO A 449 -5.54 21.48 29.24
CA PRO A 449 -6.98 21.57 29.25
C PRO A 449 -7.61 20.23 29.68
N PRO A 450 -8.83 20.25 30.21
CA PRO A 450 -9.54 19.01 30.57
C PRO A 450 -9.61 18.03 29.42
N GLU A 451 -9.44 16.74 29.70
CA GLU A 451 -9.38 15.67 28.71
C GLU A 451 -10.59 15.62 27.77
N TYR A 452 -11.77 15.99 28.28
CA TYR A 452 -13.01 16.03 27.50
C TYR A 452 -13.09 17.16 26.46
N MET A 453 -12.22 18.18 26.58
CA MET A 453 -12.14 19.28 25.59
C MET A 453 -11.30 18.91 24.38
N MET A 454 -10.60 17.81 24.43
CA MET A 454 -9.82 17.29 23.34
C MET A 454 -10.72 16.43 22.47
N GLU A 455 -11.31 17.06 21.47
CA GLU A 455 -12.26 16.39 20.63
C GLU A 455 -11.59 15.40 19.69
N THR A 456 -11.90 14.14 19.89
CA THR A 456 -11.35 13.04 19.09
C THR A 456 -11.80 13.09 17.63
N TYR A 457 -12.95 13.71 17.32
CA TYR A 457 -13.45 13.77 15.95
C TYR A 457 -12.56 14.61 15.01
N ASN A 458 -11.88 15.63 15.53
CA ASN A 458 -10.94 16.40 14.74
C ASN A 458 -9.64 15.66 14.43
N MET A 459 -9.36 14.62 15.19
CA MET A 459 -8.22 13.75 14.96
C MET A 459 -8.51 12.69 13.90
N ASP A 460 -9.79 12.45 13.62
CA ASP A 460 -10.28 11.51 12.62
C ASP A 460 -10.61 12.18 11.28
N ASP A 461 -10.40 13.51 11.18
CA ASP A 461 -10.59 14.20 9.90
C ASP A 461 -9.53 13.72 8.89
N ALA A 462 -10.00 13.01 7.87
CA ALA A 462 -9.16 12.49 6.80
C ALA A 462 -8.39 13.60 6.06
N ARG A 463 -8.84 14.86 6.12
CA ARG A 463 -8.16 16.02 5.52
C ARG A 463 -6.85 16.36 6.22
N ARG A 464 -6.72 16.04 7.52
CA ARG A 464 -5.47 16.20 8.26
C ARG A 464 -4.45 15.12 7.97
N LEU A 465 -4.92 14.06 7.36
CA LEU A 465 -4.12 12.95 6.86
C LEU A 465 -3.83 13.14 5.38
N ASP A 466 -3.97 14.37 4.89
CA ASP A 466 -3.62 14.67 3.51
C ASP A 466 -2.10 14.54 3.35
N GLN A 467 -1.72 13.86 2.30
CA GLN A 467 -0.43 13.24 2.16
C GLN A 467 0.60 14.14 1.49
N GLU A 468 0.12 15.26 0.98
CA GLU A 468 0.96 16.24 0.31
C GLU A 468 1.56 17.23 1.30
N GLU A 469 0.89 17.38 2.45
CA GLU A 469 1.36 18.26 3.51
C GLU A 469 1.65 17.45 4.77
N PRO A 470 2.76 17.71 5.47
CA PRO A 470 3.03 17.07 6.75
C PRO A 470 1.89 17.40 7.73
N PRO A 471 1.55 16.48 8.65
CA PRO A 471 0.49 16.71 9.62
C PRO A 471 0.80 17.93 10.47
N GLU A 472 -0.03 18.95 10.35
CA GLU A 472 0.10 20.14 11.15
C GLU A 472 -0.34 19.89 12.60
N HIS A 473 0.29 20.61 13.54
CA HIS A 473 -0.20 20.64 14.90
C HIS A 473 -1.64 21.16 14.93
N PRO A 474 -2.57 20.53 15.68
CA PRO A 474 -4.00 20.84 15.65
C PRO A 474 -4.39 22.29 15.92
N VAL A 475 -3.50 23.11 16.45
CA VAL A 475 -3.78 24.51 16.86
C VAL A 475 -2.74 25.47 16.28
N LEU A 476 -2.48 25.40 14.99
CA LEU A 476 -1.59 26.36 14.34
C LEU A 476 -2.28 27.68 13.95
N ASN A 477 -3.58 27.69 13.73
CA ASN A 477 -4.31 28.81 13.15
C ASN A 477 -5.43 29.39 14.01
N ASP A 478 -5.20 29.64 15.30
CA ASP A 478 -6.12 30.36 16.21
C ASP A 478 -7.57 29.85 16.30
N THR A 479 -7.86 28.67 15.81
CA THR A 479 -9.17 28.07 16.06
C THR A 479 -9.22 27.69 17.54
N ALA A 480 -9.83 28.57 18.32
CA ALA A 480 -9.95 28.39 19.77
C ALA A 480 -10.75 27.13 20.09
N TRP A 481 -10.04 26.10 20.46
CA TRP A 481 -10.59 24.84 20.98
C TRP A 481 -11.05 24.95 22.43
N TYR A 482 -10.92 26.14 23.01
CA TYR A 482 -11.24 26.38 24.40
C TYR A 482 -12.65 26.87 24.57
N THR A 483 -13.41 26.14 25.32
CA THR A 483 -14.70 26.60 25.85
C THR A 483 -14.56 27.29 27.22
N ALA A 484 -13.38 27.22 27.85
CA ALA A 484 -13.11 27.85 29.13
C ALA A 484 -11.76 28.60 29.11
N LYS A 485 -11.70 29.74 29.78
CA LYS A 485 -10.44 30.48 29.95
C LYS A 485 -9.45 29.65 30.75
N PRO A 486 -8.14 29.67 30.40
CA PRO A 486 -7.12 29.04 31.20
C PRO A 486 -7.10 29.60 32.63
N ASP A 487 -6.83 28.79 33.63
CA ASP A 487 -6.77 29.20 35.03
C ASP A 487 -5.57 30.09 35.33
N LYS A 488 -4.59 30.15 34.44
CA LYS A 488 -3.38 30.93 34.58
C LYS A 488 -3.35 32.06 33.57
N ILE A 489 -2.84 33.22 33.97
CA ILE A 489 -2.50 34.31 33.05
C ILE A 489 -1.16 33.96 32.43
N TYR A 490 -1.13 33.85 31.11
CA TYR A 490 0.07 33.53 30.36
C TYR A 490 0.70 34.79 29.78
N VAL A 491 2.01 34.94 30.00
CA VAL A 491 2.81 35.94 29.30
C VAL A 491 3.39 35.29 28.07
N ASN A 492 3.05 35.80 26.91
CA ASN A 492 3.52 35.21 25.64
C ASN A 492 4.91 35.78 25.29
N ILE A 493 5.96 34.99 25.48
CA ILE A 493 7.33 35.30 25.06
C ILE A 493 7.74 34.56 23.77
N ASN A 494 6.82 33.84 23.18
CA ASN A 494 7.11 32.99 22.00
C ASN A 494 7.56 33.79 20.77
N TYR A 495 7.23 35.08 20.68
CA TYR A 495 7.75 35.93 19.62
C TYR A 495 9.27 36.15 19.71
N LEU A 496 9.84 36.19 20.94
CA LEU A 496 11.29 36.26 21.15
C LEU A 496 11.98 34.95 20.73
N VAL A 497 11.32 33.83 21.04
CA VAL A 497 11.79 32.52 20.60
C VAL A 497 11.77 32.41 19.06
N LYS A 498 10.72 32.92 18.43
CA LYS A 498 10.58 32.92 16.96
C LYS A 498 11.62 33.81 16.29
N SER A 499 11.91 34.97 16.85
CA SER A 499 12.95 35.88 16.32
C SER A 499 14.38 35.41 16.60
N GLY A 500 14.56 34.45 17.54
CA GLY A 500 15.88 33.97 17.93
C GLY A 500 16.64 34.94 18.82
N ASP A 501 15.95 35.90 19.44
CA ASP A 501 16.55 36.95 20.28
C ASP A 501 16.86 36.43 21.70
N ILE A 502 18.05 35.86 21.85
CA ILE A 502 18.51 35.25 23.11
C ILE A 502 18.72 36.34 24.18
N ASP A 503 19.20 37.54 23.80
CA ASP A 503 19.46 38.63 24.74
C ASP A 503 18.14 39.12 25.37
N ALA A 504 17.10 39.27 24.58
CA ALA A 504 15.78 39.62 25.06
C ALA A 504 15.16 38.50 25.91
N LEU A 505 15.39 37.23 25.58
CA LEU A 505 14.98 36.11 26.43
C LEU A 505 15.70 36.10 27.78
N GLU A 506 16.99 36.45 27.80
CA GLU A 506 17.75 36.54 29.03
C GLU A 506 17.22 37.65 29.94
N VAL A 507 16.89 38.81 29.38
CA VAL A 507 16.23 39.90 30.11
C VAL A 507 14.89 39.44 30.71
N ALA A 508 14.08 38.73 29.89
CA ALA A 508 12.78 38.21 30.34
C ALA A 508 12.94 37.24 31.54
N PHE A 509 13.90 36.33 31.50
CA PHE A 509 14.14 35.36 32.57
C PHE A 509 14.77 36.02 33.80
N ASN A 510 15.58 37.07 33.65
CA ASN A 510 16.08 37.88 34.77
C ASN A 510 14.94 38.62 35.49
N HIS A 511 13.84 38.93 34.81
CA HIS A 511 12.60 39.43 35.40
C HIS A 511 11.73 38.33 36.03
N ARG A 512 12.29 37.16 36.31
CA ARG A 512 11.65 36.00 36.95
C ARG A 512 10.47 35.40 36.16
N ILE A 513 10.43 35.57 34.85
CA ILE A 513 9.52 34.82 34.03
C ILE A 513 9.98 33.35 34.03
N PRO A 514 9.10 32.37 34.31
CA PRO A 514 9.48 30.97 34.30
C PRO A 514 9.95 30.52 32.90
N VAL A 515 10.99 29.70 32.84
CA VAL A 515 11.53 29.17 31.57
C VAL A 515 10.49 28.32 30.81
N ASP A 516 9.68 27.57 31.58
CA ASP A 516 8.60 26.72 31.05
C ASP A 516 7.24 27.42 31.10
N ILE A 517 7.21 28.74 30.89
CA ILE A 517 5.96 29.47 30.80
C ILE A 517 5.15 28.96 29.61
N GLN A 518 3.87 28.69 29.85
CA GLN A 518 2.99 28.17 28.82
C GLN A 518 2.16 29.28 28.19
N ASP A 519 1.99 29.22 26.87
CA ASP A 519 1.08 30.07 26.14
C ASP A 519 -0.39 29.62 26.33
N PRO A 520 -1.39 30.33 25.77
CA PRO A 520 -2.79 29.90 25.84
C PRO A 520 -3.06 28.49 25.27
N PHE A 521 -2.17 27.94 24.47
CA PHE A 521 -2.22 26.59 23.90
C PHE A 521 -1.38 25.58 24.67
N TYR A 522 -0.89 25.96 25.87
CA TYR A 522 -0.04 25.14 26.71
C TYR A 522 1.35 24.82 26.11
N LYS A 523 1.75 25.54 25.06
CA LYS A 523 3.09 25.38 24.47
C LYS A 523 4.13 26.10 25.31
N THR A 524 5.25 25.46 25.58
CA THR A 524 6.43 26.04 26.19
C THR A 524 7.32 26.73 25.16
N PRO A 525 8.21 27.67 25.58
CA PRO A 525 9.21 28.24 24.68
C PRO A 525 10.08 27.20 24.00
N LEU A 526 10.42 26.09 24.67
CA LEU A 526 11.18 25.00 24.11
C LEU A 526 10.42 24.29 22.96
N MET A 527 9.10 24.04 23.10
CA MET A 527 8.28 23.49 22.04
C MET A 527 8.26 24.39 20.81
N VAL A 528 8.16 25.70 21.03
CA VAL A 528 8.16 26.68 19.94
C VAL A 528 9.52 26.73 19.23
N ALA A 529 10.62 26.70 19.99
CA ALA A 529 11.97 26.64 19.44
C ALA A 529 12.17 25.37 18.56
N CYS A 530 11.68 24.24 19.06
CA CYS A 530 11.74 22.96 18.30
C CYS A 530 10.87 22.97 17.05
N ALA A 531 9.67 23.54 17.12
CA ALA A 531 8.76 23.62 15.97
C ALA A 531 9.29 24.49 14.81
N ILE A 532 10.06 25.55 15.15
CA ILE A 532 10.66 26.47 14.18
C ILE A 532 12.05 25.98 13.73
N GLY A 533 12.65 25.09 14.50
CA GLY A 533 13.99 24.60 14.21
C GLY A 533 15.11 25.48 14.73
N ASN A 534 14.86 26.33 15.72
CA ASN A 534 15.90 27.21 16.26
C ASN A 534 16.77 26.49 17.31
N TYR A 535 17.83 25.84 16.80
CA TYR A 535 18.78 25.07 17.62
C TYR A 535 19.38 25.89 18.78
N LYS A 536 19.88 27.12 18.49
CA LYS A 536 20.55 27.96 19.50
C LYS A 536 19.64 28.35 20.64
N VAL A 537 18.38 28.67 20.34
CA VAL A 537 17.38 29.00 21.37
C VAL A 537 17.01 27.76 22.17
N ALA A 538 16.84 26.59 21.50
CA ALA A 538 16.56 25.34 22.20
C ALA A 538 17.69 24.95 23.17
N GLU A 539 18.94 25.03 22.72
CA GLU A 539 20.13 24.79 23.55
C GLU A 539 20.20 25.77 24.74
N TYR A 540 19.95 27.05 24.48
CA TYR A 540 19.90 28.08 25.56
C TYR A 540 18.81 27.78 26.58
N LEU A 541 17.60 27.45 26.17
CA LEU A 541 16.49 27.12 27.05
C LEU A 541 16.76 25.86 27.88
N LEU A 542 17.33 24.83 27.31
CA LEU A 542 17.75 23.62 28.02
C LEU A 542 18.86 23.93 29.04
N GLY A 543 19.83 24.79 28.66
CA GLY A 543 20.87 25.30 29.57
C GLY A 543 20.31 26.10 30.75
N LYS A 544 19.15 26.74 30.62
CA LYS A 544 18.42 27.43 31.70
C LYS A 544 17.49 26.48 32.49
N GLY A 545 17.47 25.18 32.17
CA GLY A 545 16.71 24.17 32.91
C GLY A 545 15.28 23.98 32.43
N ALA A 546 15.01 24.24 31.15
CA ALA A 546 13.70 23.93 30.54
C ALA A 546 13.37 22.44 30.64
N MET A 547 12.14 22.10 30.98
CA MET A 547 11.67 20.72 31.09
C MET A 547 11.43 20.10 29.71
N VAL A 548 12.22 19.09 29.38
CA VAL A 548 12.23 18.46 28.04
C VAL A 548 11.00 17.62 27.75
N ASN A 549 10.30 17.08 28.77
CA ASN A 549 9.16 16.19 28.63
C ASN A 549 7.80 16.83 28.96
N MET A 550 7.74 18.17 29.00
CA MET A 550 6.44 18.85 29.09
C MET A 550 5.62 18.58 27.80
N CYS A 551 4.32 18.54 27.96
CA CYS A 551 3.43 18.38 26.83
C CYS A 551 2.40 19.52 26.74
N ASP A 552 1.98 19.82 25.53
CA ASP A 552 0.91 20.76 25.23
C ASP A 552 -0.48 20.11 25.39
N GLN A 553 -1.53 20.82 25.01
CA GLN A 553 -2.91 20.35 25.12
C GLN A 553 -3.22 19.05 24.36
N PHE A 554 -2.41 18.68 23.36
CA PHE A 554 -2.54 17.46 22.58
C PHE A 554 -1.52 16.37 22.96
N CYS A 555 -0.85 16.53 24.09
CA CYS A 555 0.28 15.70 24.53
C CYS A 555 1.46 15.71 23.56
N TRP A 556 1.62 16.76 22.76
CA TRP A 556 2.84 16.92 21.99
C TRP A 556 3.96 17.42 22.90
N MET A 557 5.09 16.74 22.87
CA MET A 557 6.31 17.11 23.55
C MET A 557 7.29 17.82 22.60
N PRO A 558 8.32 18.52 23.08
CA PRO A 558 9.35 19.13 22.24
C PRO A 558 9.91 18.17 21.19
N LEU A 559 10.04 16.88 21.52
CA LEU A 559 10.55 15.86 20.60
C LEU A 559 9.60 15.60 19.40
N HIS A 560 8.29 15.70 19.59
CA HIS A 560 7.32 15.60 18.48
C HIS A 560 7.43 16.79 17.53
N HIS A 561 7.58 18.01 18.10
CA HIS A 561 7.76 19.22 17.30
C HIS A 561 9.06 19.22 16.52
N ALA A 562 10.16 18.74 17.11
CA ALA A 562 11.45 18.59 16.43
C ALA A 562 11.40 17.53 15.31
N ALA A 563 10.70 16.41 15.55
CA ALA A 563 10.47 15.37 14.55
C ALA A 563 9.67 15.89 13.35
N GLN A 564 8.65 16.73 13.60
CA GLN A 564 7.86 17.38 12.55
C GLN A 564 8.70 18.39 11.76
N ALA A 565 9.60 19.14 12.43
CA ALA A 565 10.46 20.12 11.77
C ALA A 565 11.58 19.48 10.92
N GLY A 566 11.89 18.20 11.14
CA GLY A 566 12.84 17.48 10.30
C GLY A 566 14.32 17.68 10.64
N LEU A 567 14.64 18.19 11.83
CA LEU A 567 15.99 18.55 12.21
C LEU A 567 16.62 17.51 13.17
N ALA A 568 17.44 16.61 12.61
CA ALA A 568 18.07 15.53 13.37
C ALA A 568 18.98 16.07 14.51
N GLU A 569 19.67 17.19 14.31
CA GLU A 569 20.50 17.81 15.34
C GLU A 569 19.70 18.23 16.59
N LEU A 570 18.46 18.71 16.40
CA LEU A 570 17.56 19.02 17.52
C LEU A 570 17.08 17.76 18.26
N LEU A 571 16.88 16.66 17.54
CA LEU A 571 16.53 15.38 18.15
C LEU A 571 17.66 14.90 19.06
N GLU A 572 18.92 14.98 18.59
CA GLU A 572 20.09 14.62 19.38
C GLU A 572 20.21 15.47 20.64
N LEU A 573 20.02 16.78 20.52
CA LEU A 573 20.03 17.72 21.66
C LEU A 573 18.96 17.35 22.69
N LEU A 574 17.73 17.08 22.26
CA LEU A 574 16.62 16.71 23.15
C LEU A 574 16.84 15.34 23.80
N MET A 575 17.37 14.37 23.07
CA MET A 575 17.70 13.05 23.60
C MET A 575 18.80 13.11 24.67
N THR A 576 19.83 13.92 24.45
CA THR A 576 20.88 14.15 25.47
C THR A 576 20.33 14.85 26.72
N ALA A 577 19.29 15.66 26.58
CA ALA A 577 18.57 16.27 27.68
C ALA A 577 17.55 15.34 28.38
N GLY A 578 17.41 14.08 27.92
CA GLY A 578 16.53 13.08 28.53
C GLY A 578 15.10 13.07 28.00
N ALA A 579 14.89 13.37 26.71
CA ALA A 579 13.57 13.27 26.07
C ALA A 579 13.11 11.80 25.96
N GLU A 580 11.82 11.56 26.16
CA GLU A 580 11.21 10.24 26.01
C GLU A 580 11.00 9.88 24.53
N ILE A 581 11.81 8.96 24.00
CA ILE A 581 11.81 8.59 22.58
C ILE A 581 10.47 7.98 22.11
N ASN A 582 9.76 7.27 22.99
CA ASN A 582 8.49 6.60 22.70
C ASN A 582 7.27 7.30 23.32
N ALA A 583 7.39 8.60 23.59
CA ALA A 583 6.28 9.39 24.10
C ALA A 583 5.09 9.33 23.14
N GLN A 584 3.88 9.28 23.67
CA GLN A 584 2.66 9.22 22.83
C GLN A 584 1.84 10.49 22.98
N THR A 585 1.41 11.02 21.85
CA THR A 585 0.41 12.10 21.80
C THR A 585 -0.96 11.59 22.25
N ILE A 586 -1.96 12.48 22.32
CA ILE A 586 -3.33 12.07 22.63
C ILE A 586 -3.92 11.07 21.61
N THR A 587 -3.44 11.08 20.36
CA THR A 587 -3.78 10.11 19.32
C THR A 587 -3.01 8.80 19.42
N GLY A 588 -2.05 8.72 20.35
CA GLY A 588 -1.14 7.58 20.45
C GLY A 588 0.03 7.63 19.46
N THR A 589 0.18 8.74 18.73
CA THR A 589 1.25 8.92 17.73
C THR A 589 2.58 9.13 18.46
N THR A 590 3.64 8.44 18.05
CA THR A 590 5.00 8.58 18.59
C THR A 590 5.81 9.59 17.77
N PRO A 591 6.93 10.15 18.30
CA PRO A 591 7.81 11.04 17.54
C PRO A 591 8.32 10.40 16.23
N LEU A 592 8.60 9.10 16.23
CA LEU A 592 8.96 8.36 15.02
C LEU A 592 7.82 8.35 13.99
N MET A 593 6.57 8.14 14.43
CA MET A 593 5.41 8.22 13.51
C MET A 593 5.26 9.62 12.93
N VAL A 594 5.48 10.67 13.72
CA VAL A 594 5.46 12.07 13.25
C VAL A 594 6.55 12.31 12.20
N ALA A 595 7.78 11.81 12.43
CA ALA A 595 8.87 11.92 11.46
C ALA A 595 8.54 11.22 10.13
N ILE A 596 7.89 10.06 10.19
CA ILE A 596 7.42 9.31 9.01
C ILE A 596 6.31 10.08 8.29
N GLU A 597 5.31 10.59 9.01
CA GLU A 597 4.20 11.39 8.46
C GLU A 597 4.71 12.66 7.76
N SER A 598 5.73 13.31 8.34
CA SER A 598 6.37 14.51 7.79
C SER A 598 7.42 14.22 6.72
N ASN A 599 7.71 12.95 6.46
CA ASN A 599 8.61 12.48 5.41
C ASN A 599 10.08 12.92 5.59
N HIS A 600 10.60 12.91 6.82
CA HIS A 600 11.96 13.31 7.15
C HIS A 600 12.87 12.09 7.39
N LEU A 601 13.53 11.60 6.32
CA LEU A 601 14.36 10.39 6.34
C LEU A 601 15.43 10.43 7.44
N ALA A 602 16.19 11.52 7.55
CA ALA A 602 17.25 11.66 8.56
C ALA A 602 16.73 11.52 10.00
N CYS A 603 15.52 12.04 10.29
CA CYS A 603 14.89 11.87 11.59
C CYS A 603 14.42 10.45 11.83
N VAL A 604 13.88 9.78 10.79
CA VAL A 604 13.45 8.37 10.85
C VAL A 604 14.66 7.47 11.14
N GLU A 605 15.78 7.66 10.42
CA GLU A 605 17.03 6.95 10.67
C GLU A 605 17.51 7.18 12.12
N PHE A 606 17.53 8.42 12.55
CA PHE A 606 17.91 8.77 13.93
C PHE A 606 17.09 8.02 14.99
N PHE A 607 15.77 8.00 14.85
CA PHE A 607 14.89 7.29 15.80
C PHE A 607 15.11 5.78 15.77
N ILE A 608 15.32 5.20 14.60
CA ILE A 608 15.57 3.76 14.43
C ILE A 608 16.91 3.38 15.06
N ASP A 609 17.95 4.18 14.87
CA ASP A 609 19.29 3.93 15.43
C ASP A 609 19.34 4.10 16.95
N ASN A 610 18.39 4.86 17.52
CA ASN A 610 18.22 5.04 18.97
C ASN A 610 17.13 4.11 19.55
N ASP A 611 16.84 2.97 18.93
CA ASP A 611 15.93 1.92 19.42
C ASP A 611 14.48 2.39 19.68
N ALA A 612 13.95 3.31 18.89
CA ALA A 612 12.54 3.65 18.94
C ALA A 612 11.66 2.43 18.62
N ASN A 613 10.55 2.28 19.32
CA ASN A 613 9.69 1.11 19.18
C ASN A 613 8.80 1.18 17.94
N LEU A 614 9.15 0.43 16.90
CA LEU A 614 8.44 0.36 15.62
C LEU A 614 7.06 -0.34 15.69
N LEU A 615 6.82 -1.12 16.75
CA LEU A 615 5.58 -1.91 16.90
C LEU A 615 4.52 -1.22 17.75
N MET A 616 4.77 0.00 18.23
CA MET A 616 3.75 0.78 18.92
C MET A 616 2.61 1.11 17.94
N GLU A 617 1.39 1.02 18.45
CA GLU A 617 0.18 1.33 17.70
C GLU A 617 -0.42 2.65 18.21
N ASN A 618 -0.89 3.47 17.27
CA ASN A 618 -1.69 4.65 17.59
C ASN A 618 -3.15 4.24 17.92
N LYS A 619 -4.01 5.18 18.29
CA LYS A 619 -5.43 4.90 18.58
C LYS A 619 -6.24 4.41 17.38
N LYS A 620 -5.68 4.46 16.17
CA LYS A 620 -6.26 3.89 14.95
C LYS A 620 -5.76 2.46 14.66
N GLU A 621 -5.06 1.84 15.62
CA GLU A 621 -4.44 0.51 15.48
C GLU A 621 -3.40 0.46 14.33
N GLN A 622 -2.72 1.59 14.04
CA GLN A 622 -1.69 1.71 13.01
C GLN A 622 -0.31 1.71 13.67
N ASN A 623 0.59 0.87 13.19
CA ASN A 623 2.00 0.86 13.56
C ASN A 623 2.85 1.74 12.62
N CYS A 624 4.16 1.83 12.85
CA CYS A 624 5.04 2.64 12.01
C CYS A 624 5.07 2.20 10.53
N LEU A 625 4.87 0.91 10.22
CA LEU A 625 4.81 0.43 8.83
C LEU A 625 3.50 0.87 8.15
N ASP A 626 2.37 0.83 8.88
CA ASP A 626 1.09 1.30 8.35
C ASP A 626 1.14 2.81 8.07
N VAL A 627 1.78 3.58 8.97
CA VAL A 627 2.00 5.02 8.78
C VAL A 627 2.93 5.28 7.59
N ALA A 628 4.03 4.52 7.45
CA ALA A 628 4.94 4.65 6.32
C ALA A 628 4.26 4.31 4.98
N THR A 629 3.35 3.32 4.96
CA THR A 629 2.54 2.99 3.78
C THR A 629 1.59 4.13 3.42
N ALA A 630 1.08 4.87 4.41
CA ALA A 630 0.14 5.97 4.17
C ALA A 630 0.83 7.27 3.75
N PHE A 631 1.98 7.61 4.34
CA PHE A 631 2.59 8.94 4.25
C PHE A 631 4.06 8.95 3.82
N GLY A 632 4.80 7.85 4.02
CA GLY A 632 6.22 7.76 3.70
C GLY A 632 6.50 7.81 2.19
N ASP A 633 7.72 8.23 1.85
CA ASP A 633 8.27 8.00 0.52
C ASP A 633 8.80 6.56 0.36
N GLY A 634 9.34 6.24 -0.82
CA GLY A 634 9.85 4.90 -1.09
C GLY A 634 11.02 4.50 -0.19
N GLN A 635 11.89 5.45 0.17
CA GLN A 635 13.08 5.19 0.99
C GLN A 635 12.67 4.91 2.46
N ILE A 636 11.81 5.76 3.02
CA ILE A 636 11.28 5.58 4.39
C ILE A 636 10.49 4.29 4.48
N TYR A 637 9.63 4.01 3.48
CA TYR A 637 8.87 2.76 3.46
C TYR A 637 9.78 1.53 3.47
N GLN A 638 10.80 1.50 2.62
CA GLN A 638 11.74 0.38 2.58
C GLN A 638 12.51 0.22 3.88
N LEU A 639 13.04 1.33 4.42
CA LEU A 639 13.78 1.33 5.67
C LEU A 639 12.95 0.79 6.84
N VAL A 640 11.73 1.30 7.01
CA VAL A 640 10.83 0.85 8.07
C VAL A 640 10.42 -0.60 7.88
N LYS A 641 10.14 -1.04 6.63
CA LYS A 641 9.78 -2.42 6.31
C LYS A 641 10.91 -3.39 6.66
N GLU A 642 12.13 -3.13 6.21
CA GLU A 642 13.31 -3.95 6.51
C GLU A 642 13.54 -4.10 8.02
N LYS A 643 13.42 -2.99 8.76
CA LYS A 643 13.62 -3.00 10.20
C LYS A 643 12.50 -3.74 10.95
N VAL A 644 11.24 -3.58 10.52
CA VAL A 644 10.10 -4.32 11.10
C VAL A 644 10.19 -5.81 10.79
N GLU A 645 10.61 -6.20 9.60
CA GLU A 645 10.79 -7.61 9.22
C GLU A 645 11.96 -8.28 9.96
N ALA A 646 12.99 -7.52 10.31
CA ALA A 646 14.12 -7.97 11.10
C ALA A 646 13.78 -8.20 12.58
N LEU A 647 12.69 -7.64 13.08
CA LEU A 647 12.25 -7.84 14.45
C LEU A 647 11.81 -9.29 14.69
N PRO A 648 12.14 -9.90 15.85
CA PRO A 648 11.70 -11.24 16.17
C PRO A 648 10.17 -11.30 16.22
N LYS A 649 9.57 -12.14 15.37
CA LYS A 649 8.11 -12.33 15.34
C LYS A 649 7.61 -12.66 16.74
N PRO A 650 6.57 -11.98 17.26
CA PRO A 650 6.05 -12.26 18.58
C PRO A 650 5.61 -13.72 18.63
N LYS A 651 6.20 -14.50 19.53
CA LYS A 651 5.77 -15.89 19.78
C LYS A 651 4.29 -15.84 20.11
N ASN A 652 3.46 -16.42 19.22
CA ASN A 652 2.02 -16.57 19.45
C ASN A 652 1.82 -17.11 20.87
N LYS A 653 1.42 -16.24 21.80
CA LYS A 653 0.92 -16.67 23.10
C LYS A 653 -0.37 -17.43 22.79
N GLY A 654 -0.24 -18.76 22.67
CA GLY A 654 -1.38 -19.65 22.57
C GLY A 654 -2.40 -19.25 23.62
N LYS A 655 -3.64 -19.04 23.20
CA LYS A 655 -4.77 -18.80 24.11
C LYS A 655 -4.74 -19.85 25.19
N GLY A 656 -4.21 -19.52 26.35
CA GLY A 656 -4.22 -20.35 27.52
C GLY A 656 -5.67 -20.72 27.85
N LYS A 657 -5.96 -22.01 27.86
CA LYS A 657 -7.25 -22.51 28.36
C LYS A 657 -7.42 -22.01 29.80
N PRO A 658 -8.57 -21.46 30.17
CA PRO A 658 -8.82 -21.08 31.56
C PRO A 658 -8.72 -22.33 32.42
N GLN A 659 -7.80 -22.35 33.38
CA GLN A 659 -7.75 -23.38 34.41
C GLN A 659 -9.05 -23.34 35.20
N LYS A 660 -9.80 -24.42 35.14
CA LYS A 660 -10.93 -24.66 36.05
C LYS A 660 -10.36 -24.75 37.46
N ALA A 661 -10.68 -23.77 38.31
CA ALA A 661 -10.49 -23.89 39.75
C ALA A 661 -11.34 -25.06 40.24
N LYS A 662 -10.70 -26.07 40.82
CA LYS A 662 -11.37 -27.09 41.63
C LYS A 662 -11.83 -26.46 42.94
N LYS A 663 -13.10 -26.50 43.18
CA LYS A 663 -13.66 -26.69 44.52
C LYS A 663 -14.26 -28.07 44.60
#